data_ba6cdfdfceb39b0c7b8f57956faaecf0
#
_entry.id   ba6cdfdfceb39b0c7b8f57956faaecf0
#
_cell.length_a   1.000
_cell.length_b   1.000
_cell.length_c   1.000
_cell.angle_alpha   90.00
_cell.angle_beta   90.00
_cell.angle_gamma   90.00
#
_symmetry.space_group_name_H-M   'P 1'
#
loop_
_entity.id
_entity.type
_entity.pdbx_description
1 polymer ?
#
loop_
_entity_poly.entity_id
_entity_poly.type
_entity_poly.pdbx_seq_one_letter_code
_entity_poly.pdbx_strand_id
1 'polypeptide(L)'
;KTTLIEHFVASLDGVACARGQCVEHYGTGEPYLPVLEALADLCRSDPALPALLRAVAPTWLLQLPWLSTAEERQALRRELAGVSPDRMLRELGEVLDRYTEQRPLLLVTEDLHWSDRATVQLIDYVARRRGRTRLMWLASFRLAEVVALDHPLNPLRHELRLHGLCEEVVLDPFSESEVADYVAERSPSLARDDAFVRGLHERTDGVPLFVASVMSDAMAQPAQSVGDAAAAEQLANMAVPENLANIIDHYAAKLGNEQRELLSAAAVCGLEFRLDTISDVLERDVAWVCETCEQLAAERFWLAAPRAEEGNDAPELPYSFRHALFRQVLYERTARLARAQLHRKVGAALERQRAAGAPVGAAELAIHFERGREPMSAMRYYAEAAESALLRLSPAQCVALAERGLRLLDQAPEGPERNTLEIALATLRGVSATHVLGFGSEAKSAFQRAYALLRDVPQHPMRGLLLHGFGFVLFQRAEYAEALALAERAEALASATNDPVLVLTACTVRGHADMLQGRPRGARTWFERGLALAESLDAPAEQIFVADPQVFLLGLLGIQLLHLGLVEQARARLDAAQARARQLGQPFARMVAIWCDALFEVRLGNAERVAALADEMQALVDEFALAQGRSACRWFRGWADARMGQPLGAHRRIREAYEENMRLGMLAGGSETLGYAAEALLLGGDWDGAHQQLQEALQIANTQGERVYLPQLFLIEAAIARGRGQCSPALAAVQRAVAEARAQESPWLEMIALLELCEHDRATHEDLSALAALVDRLPEAIGTTAFTKARAMLGGTKPT
;
A
#
# COMPACT_ATOMS: atom_id res chain seq x y z
N LYS A 1 1.12 -29.57 -17.14
CA LYS A 1 1.10 -28.13 -17.41
C LYS A 1 2.51 -27.61 -17.68
N THR A 2 3.41 -27.73 -16.72
CA THR A 2 4.80 -27.26 -16.83
C THR A 2 5.50 -27.81 -18.07
N THR A 3 5.42 -29.13 -18.34
CA THR A 3 6.01 -29.77 -19.54
C THR A 3 5.47 -29.17 -20.84
N LEU A 4 4.16 -28.91 -20.91
CA LEU A 4 3.56 -28.29 -22.10
C LEU A 4 4.06 -26.85 -22.29
N ILE A 5 4.17 -26.08 -21.21
CA ILE A 5 4.74 -24.73 -21.23
C ILE A 5 6.20 -24.77 -21.67
N GLU A 6 7.00 -25.69 -21.14
CA GLU A 6 8.41 -25.86 -21.54
C GLU A 6 8.57 -26.19 -23.04
N HIS A 7 7.74 -27.09 -23.56
CA HIS A 7 7.74 -27.39 -24.99
C HIS A 7 7.30 -26.19 -25.84
N PHE A 8 6.28 -25.46 -25.41
CA PHE A 8 5.84 -24.26 -26.10
C PHE A 8 6.94 -23.21 -26.14
N VAL A 9 7.57 -22.92 -25.01
CA VAL A 9 8.67 -21.96 -24.92
C VAL A 9 9.86 -22.38 -25.79
N ALA A 10 10.23 -23.66 -25.79
CA ALA A 10 11.30 -24.17 -26.59
C ALA A 10 11.03 -24.10 -28.11
N SER A 11 9.76 -24.00 -28.52
CA SER A 11 9.36 -23.87 -29.94
C SER A 11 9.40 -22.43 -30.45
N LEU A 12 9.61 -21.42 -29.56
CA LEU A 12 9.57 -20.02 -29.93
C LEU A 12 10.96 -19.49 -30.31
N ASP A 13 11.08 -18.97 -31.54
CA ASP A 13 12.29 -18.29 -32.01
C ASP A 13 12.14 -16.77 -31.98
N GLY A 14 13.15 -16.07 -31.48
CA GLY A 14 13.19 -14.61 -31.51
C GLY A 14 12.28 -13.89 -30.49
N VAL A 15 11.65 -14.62 -29.58
CA VAL A 15 10.79 -14.09 -28.50
C VAL A 15 11.60 -14.05 -27.20
N ALA A 16 11.56 -12.93 -26.50
CA ALA A 16 12.06 -12.87 -25.13
C ALA A 16 11.11 -13.66 -24.22
N CYS A 17 11.66 -14.51 -23.38
CA CYS A 17 10.85 -15.28 -22.42
C CYS A 17 11.35 -14.96 -21.01
N ALA A 18 10.43 -14.66 -20.12
CA ALA A 18 10.71 -14.46 -18.69
C ALA A 18 9.75 -15.32 -17.87
N ARG A 19 10.29 -15.99 -16.85
CA ARG A 19 9.52 -16.90 -16.00
C ARG A 19 9.53 -16.45 -14.56
N GLY A 20 8.38 -16.59 -13.90
CA GLY A 20 8.26 -16.48 -12.47
C GLY A 20 7.35 -17.57 -11.94
N GLN A 21 7.68 -18.08 -10.77
CA GLN A 21 6.93 -19.13 -10.12
C GLN A 21 6.20 -18.58 -8.90
N CYS A 22 4.91 -18.89 -8.80
CA CYS A 22 4.21 -18.65 -7.55
C CYS A 22 4.52 -19.81 -6.60
N VAL A 23 5.07 -19.49 -5.46
CA VAL A 23 5.40 -20.48 -4.45
C VAL A 23 4.25 -20.56 -3.45
N GLU A 24 3.89 -21.76 -3.01
CA GLU A 24 2.94 -21.93 -1.91
C GLU A 24 3.51 -21.28 -0.64
N HIS A 25 3.27 -19.98 -0.52
CA HIS A 25 3.53 -19.29 0.72
C HIS A 25 2.32 -19.47 1.63
N TYR A 26 2.56 -19.98 2.80
CA TYR A 26 1.55 -20.06 3.84
C TYR A 26 1.34 -18.66 4.46
N GLY A 27 0.64 -17.80 3.74
CA GLY A 27 0.36 -16.42 4.11
C GLY A 27 0.47 -15.47 2.92
N THR A 28 0.34 -14.17 3.18
CA THR A 28 0.57 -13.13 2.16
C THR A 28 2.04 -13.18 1.75
N GLY A 29 2.31 -13.75 0.57
CA GLY A 29 3.64 -13.75 -0.05
C GLY A 29 4.18 -12.34 -0.28
N GLU A 30 5.43 -12.25 -0.70
CA GLU A 30 6.00 -10.98 -1.16
C GLU A 30 5.19 -10.46 -2.36
N PRO A 31 4.76 -9.18 -2.36
CA PRO A 31 3.97 -8.63 -3.46
C PRO A 31 4.76 -8.74 -4.77
N TYR A 32 4.05 -9.10 -5.83
CA TYR A 32 4.61 -9.22 -7.16
C TYR A 32 5.73 -10.26 -7.31
N LEU A 33 5.93 -11.18 -6.36
CA LEU A 33 7.07 -12.12 -6.36
C LEU A 33 7.29 -12.80 -7.73
N PRO A 34 6.29 -13.46 -8.36
CA PRO A 34 6.51 -14.12 -9.64
C PRO A 34 6.88 -13.14 -10.77
N VAL A 35 6.43 -11.90 -10.67
CA VAL A 35 6.78 -10.86 -11.65
C VAL A 35 8.19 -10.33 -11.40
N LEU A 36 8.58 -10.18 -10.13
CA LEU A 36 9.93 -9.76 -9.75
C LEU A 36 10.97 -10.80 -10.18
N GLU A 37 10.67 -12.10 -10.04
CA GLU A 37 11.50 -13.19 -10.53
C GLU A 37 11.64 -13.15 -12.06
N ALA A 38 10.51 -13.01 -12.78
CA ALA A 38 10.51 -12.87 -14.23
C ALA A 38 11.30 -11.66 -14.71
N LEU A 39 11.15 -10.51 -14.05
CA LEU A 39 11.93 -9.30 -14.35
C LEU A 39 13.42 -9.48 -14.04
N ALA A 40 13.75 -10.16 -12.93
CA ALA A 40 15.12 -10.46 -12.58
C ALA A 40 15.81 -11.34 -13.63
N ASP A 41 15.12 -12.37 -14.09
CA ASP A 41 15.58 -13.26 -15.16
C ASP A 41 15.78 -12.48 -16.47
N LEU A 42 14.82 -11.65 -16.84
CA LEU A 42 14.90 -10.80 -18.02
C LEU A 42 16.06 -9.78 -17.92
N CYS A 43 16.30 -9.20 -16.75
CA CYS A 43 17.43 -8.29 -16.53
C CYS A 43 18.79 -8.96 -16.64
N ARG A 44 18.89 -10.26 -16.33
CA ARG A 44 20.12 -11.05 -16.53
C ARG A 44 20.37 -11.35 -18.02
N SER A 45 19.31 -11.64 -18.76
CA SER A 45 19.37 -12.00 -20.17
C SER A 45 19.46 -10.81 -21.14
N ASP A 46 18.95 -9.65 -20.73
CA ASP A 46 18.91 -8.43 -21.56
C ASP A 46 19.44 -7.19 -20.80
N PRO A 47 20.68 -6.75 -21.09
CA PRO A 47 21.30 -5.60 -20.43
C PRO A 47 20.60 -4.25 -20.67
N ALA A 48 19.68 -4.15 -21.64
CA ALA A 48 18.94 -2.92 -21.92
C ALA A 48 17.79 -2.68 -20.91
N LEU A 49 17.22 -3.76 -20.35
CA LEU A 49 16.10 -3.65 -19.43
C LEU A 49 16.43 -2.90 -18.12
N PRO A 50 17.57 -3.10 -17.44
CA PRO A 50 17.90 -2.32 -16.25
C PRO A 50 17.96 -0.80 -16.51
N ALA A 51 18.43 -0.37 -17.68
CA ALA A 51 18.46 1.04 -18.05
C ALA A 51 17.03 1.58 -18.30
N LEU A 52 16.17 0.77 -18.93
CA LEU A 52 14.77 1.10 -19.15
C LEU A 52 14.01 1.22 -17.81
N LEU A 53 14.21 0.29 -16.89
CA LEU A 53 13.62 0.33 -15.55
C LEU A 53 14.02 1.59 -14.78
N ARG A 54 15.31 1.99 -14.85
CA ARG A 54 15.76 3.25 -14.23
C ARG A 54 15.07 4.48 -14.80
N ALA A 55 14.83 4.49 -16.10
CA ALA A 55 14.25 5.65 -16.79
C ALA A 55 12.73 5.77 -16.58
N VAL A 56 12.02 4.65 -16.44
CA VAL A 56 10.56 4.60 -16.56
C VAL A 56 9.88 4.07 -15.30
N ALA A 57 10.55 3.19 -14.54
CA ALA A 57 9.94 2.45 -13.44
C ALA A 57 10.75 2.53 -12.13
N PRO A 58 10.98 3.74 -11.58
CA PRO A 58 11.78 3.92 -10.37
C PRO A 58 11.18 3.20 -9.15
N THR A 59 9.86 3.00 -9.07
CA THR A 59 9.25 2.23 -7.98
C THR A 59 9.65 0.76 -8.00
N TRP A 60 9.85 0.18 -9.19
CA TRP A 60 10.28 -1.20 -9.36
C TRP A 60 11.76 -1.41 -8.98
N LEU A 61 12.60 -0.38 -9.08
CA LEU A 61 14.00 -0.47 -8.60
C LEU A 61 14.09 -0.66 -7.08
N LEU A 62 13.11 -0.17 -6.32
CA LEU A 62 13.03 -0.43 -4.88
C LEU A 62 12.77 -1.91 -4.57
N GLN A 63 12.11 -2.62 -5.48
CA GLN A 63 11.80 -4.05 -5.36
C GLN A 63 12.95 -4.94 -5.87
N LEU A 64 13.89 -4.37 -6.64
CA LEU A 64 15.02 -5.05 -7.27
C LEU A 64 16.35 -4.49 -6.71
N PRO A 65 16.69 -4.77 -5.44
CA PRO A 65 17.76 -4.08 -4.72
C PRO A 65 19.17 -4.30 -5.34
N TRP A 66 19.37 -5.36 -6.10
CA TRP A 66 20.64 -5.62 -6.79
C TRP A 66 20.87 -4.71 -8.02
N LEU A 67 19.83 -4.03 -8.52
CA LEU A 67 19.95 -3.07 -9.63
C LEU A 67 20.36 -1.67 -9.19
N SER A 68 20.45 -1.38 -7.88
CA SER A 68 20.69 -0.05 -7.34
C SER A 68 21.61 -0.06 -6.12
N THR A 69 22.39 1.01 -5.93
CA THR A 69 23.20 1.18 -4.72
C THR A 69 22.36 1.51 -3.49
N ALA A 70 22.93 1.44 -2.31
CA ALA A 70 22.23 1.82 -1.07
C ALA A 70 21.84 3.30 -1.09
N GLU A 71 22.71 4.16 -1.63
CA GLU A 71 22.47 5.60 -1.76
C GLU A 71 21.37 5.89 -2.78
N GLU A 72 21.38 5.21 -3.96
CA GLU A 72 20.32 5.32 -4.95
C GLU A 72 18.96 4.89 -4.37
N ARG A 73 18.91 3.79 -3.62
CA ARG A 73 17.67 3.35 -2.97
C ARG A 73 17.17 4.34 -1.93
N GLN A 74 18.07 4.95 -1.17
CA GLN A 74 17.69 5.98 -0.20
C GLN A 74 17.16 7.23 -0.89
N ALA A 75 17.77 7.65 -1.99
CA ALA A 75 17.28 8.77 -2.81
C ALA A 75 15.89 8.47 -3.41
N LEU A 76 15.72 7.27 -4.00
CA LEU A 76 14.43 6.82 -4.54
C LEU A 76 13.33 6.76 -3.47
N ARG A 77 13.64 6.28 -2.26
CA ARG A 77 12.66 6.27 -1.15
C ARG A 77 12.20 7.68 -0.78
N ARG A 78 13.09 8.67 -0.79
CA ARG A 78 12.73 10.06 -0.53
C ARG A 78 11.88 10.63 -1.66
N GLU A 79 12.26 10.39 -2.91
CA GLU A 79 11.55 10.86 -4.09
C GLU A 79 10.13 10.27 -4.19
N LEU A 80 9.98 9.00 -3.82
CA LEU A 80 8.73 8.24 -3.94
C LEU A 80 7.88 8.26 -2.66
N ALA A 81 8.24 9.04 -1.65
CA ALA A 81 7.47 9.15 -0.42
C ALA A 81 6.04 9.62 -0.70
N GLY A 82 5.04 8.89 -0.19
CA GLY A 82 3.62 9.20 -0.38
C GLY A 82 3.02 8.81 -1.74
N VAL A 83 3.80 8.16 -2.61
CA VAL A 83 3.32 7.67 -3.91
C VAL A 83 2.43 6.44 -3.72
N SER A 84 1.32 6.38 -4.46
CA SER A 84 0.38 5.25 -4.43
C SER A 84 0.95 4.00 -5.10
N PRO A 85 0.59 2.79 -4.61
CA PRO A 85 0.87 1.52 -5.29
C PRO A 85 0.40 1.45 -6.76
N ASP A 86 -0.65 2.19 -7.13
CA ASP A 86 -1.15 2.27 -8.50
C ASP A 86 -0.10 2.80 -9.50
N ARG A 87 0.89 3.55 -9.02
CA ARG A 87 2.00 3.99 -9.86
C ARG A 87 2.86 2.81 -10.31
N MET A 88 3.09 1.82 -9.45
CA MET A 88 3.84 0.60 -9.82
C MET A 88 3.20 -0.09 -11.02
N LEU A 89 1.85 -0.20 -11.04
CA LEU A 89 1.12 -0.80 -12.15
C LEU A 89 1.35 -0.04 -13.46
N ARG A 90 1.29 1.30 -13.41
CA ARG A 90 1.50 2.17 -14.58
C ARG A 90 2.93 2.12 -15.09
N GLU A 91 3.91 2.20 -14.20
CA GLU A 91 5.32 2.15 -14.55
C GLU A 91 5.69 0.83 -15.24
N LEU A 92 5.24 -0.31 -14.69
CA LEU A 92 5.51 -1.59 -15.34
C LEU A 92 4.78 -1.70 -16.67
N GLY A 93 3.53 -1.24 -16.75
CA GLY A 93 2.83 -1.22 -18.03
C GLY A 93 3.58 -0.43 -19.10
N GLU A 94 4.19 0.71 -18.75
CA GLU A 94 4.99 1.49 -19.68
C GLU A 94 6.32 0.82 -20.04
N VAL A 95 6.96 0.16 -19.08
CA VAL A 95 8.16 -0.66 -19.37
C VAL A 95 7.83 -1.76 -20.37
N LEU A 96 6.72 -2.49 -20.14
CA LEU A 96 6.28 -3.56 -21.05
C LEU A 96 5.97 -3.03 -22.45
N ASP A 97 5.30 -1.88 -22.56
CA ASP A 97 5.02 -1.24 -23.85
C ASP A 97 6.34 -0.94 -24.60
N ARG A 98 7.26 -0.20 -23.95
CA ARG A 98 8.53 0.21 -24.57
C ARG A 98 9.45 -0.97 -24.89
N TYR A 99 9.50 -1.97 -24.01
CA TYR A 99 10.30 -3.17 -24.23
C TYR A 99 9.79 -3.98 -25.42
N THR A 100 8.45 -4.14 -25.50
CA THR A 100 7.82 -4.94 -26.55
C THR A 100 7.74 -4.24 -27.92
N GLU A 101 8.01 -2.92 -27.99
CA GLU A 101 8.23 -2.25 -29.27
C GLU A 101 9.43 -2.83 -30.02
N GLN A 102 10.47 -3.22 -29.29
CA GLN A 102 11.69 -3.75 -29.87
C GLN A 102 11.63 -5.27 -30.09
N ARG A 103 11.08 -6.02 -29.13
CA ARG A 103 11.11 -7.47 -29.10
C ARG A 103 9.83 -8.06 -28.50
N PRO A 104 9.20 -9.09 -29.12
CA PRO A 104 8.08 -9.78 -28.49
C PRO A 104 8.48 -10.38 -27.14
N LEU A 105 7.57 -10.35 -26.17
CA LEU A 105 7.80 -10.88 -24.83
C LEU A 105 6.73 -11.90 -24.45
N LEU A 106 7.18 -13.06 -23.97
CA LEU A 106 6.36 -14.05 -23.28
C LEU A 106 6.66 -14.00 -21.78
N LEU A 107 5.69 -13.59 -20.97
CA LEU A 107 5.75 -13.73 -19.52
C LEU A 107 5.04 -15.02 -19.11
N VAL A 108 5.74 -15.88 -18.39
CA VAL A 108 5.19 -17.14 -17.86
C VAL A 108 5.11 -17.03 -16.35
N THR A 109 3.91 -17.24 -15.80
CA THR A 109 3.71 -17.36 -14.36
C THR A 109 3.09 -18.71 -14.03
N GLU A 110 3.83 -19.56 -13.31
CA GLU A 110 3.34 -20.87 -12.94
C GLU A 110 2.67 -20.87 -11.56
N ASP A 111 1.67 -21.73 -11.39
CA ASP A 111 0.91 -21.95 -10.16
C ASP A 111 0.27 -20.67 -9.58
N LEU A 112 -0.33 -19.85 -10.44
CA LEU A 112 -0.93 -18.54 -10.11
C LEU A 112 -2.00 -18.59 -9.01
N HIS A 113 -2.51 -19.76 -8.65
CA HIS A 113 -3.41 -19.98 -7.50
C HIS A 113 -2.71 -19.76 -6.15
N TRP A 114 -1.39 -19.62 -6.11
CA TRP A 114 -0.60 -19.23 -4.94
C TRP A 114 -0.09 -17.79 -5.01
N SER A 115 -0.52 -17.03 -6.03
CA SER A 115 -0.07 -15.65 -6.18
C SER A 115 -0.65 -14.72 -5.11
N ASP A 116 0.05 -13.61 -4.89
CA ASP A 116 -0.41 -12.53 -4.05
C ASP A 116 -1.46 -11.65 -4.78
N ARG A 117 -2.22 -10.87 -4.00
CA ARG A 117 -3.27 -10.00 -4.52
C ARG A 117 -2.73 -8.92 -5.46
N ALA A 118 -1.53 -8.42 -5.21
CA ALA A 118 -0.94 -7.36 -6.02
C ALA A 118 -0.54 -7.88 -7.40
N THR A 119 -0.05 -9.13 -7.50
CA THR A 119 0.18 -9.82 -8.78
C THR A 119 -1.11 -9.97 -9.59
N VAL A 120 -2.21 -10.37 -8.93
CA VAL A 120 -3.53 -10.48 -9.61
C VAL A 120 -4.02 -9.12 -10.11
N GLN A 121 -3.85 -8.06 -9.33
CA GLN A 121 -4.19 -6.69 -9.75
C GLN A 121 -3.33 -6.20 -10.92
N LEU A 122 -2.06 -6.56 -10.94
CA LEU A 122 -1.17 -6.23 -12.06
C LEU A 122 -1.60 -6.95 -13.35
N ILE A 123 -1.98 -8.22 -13.28
CA ILE A 123 -2.49 -8.97 -14.43
C ILE A 123 -3.75 -8.29 -14.97
N ASP A 124 -4.69 -7.92 -14.11
CA ASP A 124 -5.90 -7.19 -14.51
C ASP A 124 -5.56 -5.87 -15.22
N TYR A 125 -4.65 -5.09 -14.62
CA TYR A 125 -4.22 -3.82 -15.19
C TYR A 125 -3.59 -3.98 -16.57
N VAL A 126 -2.65 -4.93 -16.73
CA VAL A 126 -1.96 -5.18 -18.00
C VAL A 126 -2.91 -5.72 -19.06
N ALA A 127 -3.81 -6.64 -18.71
CA ALA A 127 -4.80 -7.21 -19.64
C ALA A 127 -5.78 -6.17 -20.20
N ARG A 128 -6.10 -5.11 -19.44
CA ARG A 128 -7.02 -4.04 -19.88
C ARG A 128 -6.32 -2.93 -20.66
N ARG A 129 -5.00 -2.90 -20.70
CA ARG A 129 -4.28 -1.89 -21.50
C ARG A 129 -4.54 -2.08 -22.99
N ARG A 130 -4.90 -0.99 -23.67
CA ARG A 130 -5.17 -0.96 -25.10
C ARG A 130 -3.93 -0.58 -25.93
N GLY A 131 -2.73 -0.86 -25.41
CA GLY A 131 -1.47 -0.60 -26.10
C GLY A 131 -1.22 -1.56 -27.27
N ARG A 132 -0.27 -1.21 -28.17
CA ARG A 132 0.23 -2.10 -29.22
C ARG A 132 1.35 -3.00 -28.70
N THR A 133 1.19 -3.57 -27.51
CA THR A 133 2.18 -4.47 -26.90
C THR A 133 2.23 -5.79 -27.63
N ARG A 134 3.45 -6.28 -27.93
CA ARG A 134 3.69 -7.65 -28.39
C ARG A 134 3.99 -8.54 -27.18
N LEU A 135 3.07 -8.52 -26.20
CA LEU A 135 3.16 -9.25 -24.94
C LEU A 135 2.14 -10.39 -24.95
N MET A 136 2.59 -11.57 -24.62
CA MET A 136 1.75 -12.69 -24.19
C MET A 136 2.05 -13.01 -22.75
N TRP A 137 1.00 -13.07 -21.91
CA TRP A 137 1.12 -13.52 -20.52
C TRP A 137 0.49 -14.90 -20.39
N LEU A 138 1.30 -15.91 -20.17
CA LEU A 138 0.88 -17.30 -20.00
C LEU A 138 0.91 -17.65 -18.51
N ALA A 139 -0.23 -18.05 -17.96
CA ALA A 139 -0.35 -18.40 -16.56
C ALA A 139 -0.90 -19.82 -16.38
N SER A 140 -0.33 -20.58 -15.46
CA SER A 140 -0.93 -21.85 -15.03
C SER A 140 -1.54 -21.75 -13.64
N PHE A 141 -2.70 -22.40 -13.44
CA PHE A 141 -3.35 -22.45 -12.14
C PHE A 141 -4.18 -23.73 -11.98
N ARG A 142 -4.57 -24.06 -10.74
CA ARG A 142 -5.50 -25.16 -10.43
C ARG A 142 -6.85 -24.58 -10.04
N LEU A 143 -7.85 -24.83 -10.87
CA LEU A 143 -9.18 -24.27 -10.67
C LEU A 143 -9.79 -24.66 -9.32
N ALA A 144 -9.64 -25.90 -8.91
CA ALA A 144 -10.16 -26.39 -7.62
C ALA A 144 -9.59 -25.61 -6.42
N GLU A 145 -8.30 -25.27 -6.45
CA GLU A 145 -7.64 -24.52 -5.38
C GLU A 145 -8.04 -23.03 -5.42
N VAL A 146 -8.13 -22.43 -6.61
CA VAL A 146 -8.61 -21.05 -6.79
C VAL A 146 -10.02 -20.86 -6.21
N VAL A 147 -10.90 -21.84 -6.41
CA VAL A 147 -12.29 -21.81 -5.89
C VAL A 147 -12.33 -22.10 -4.39
N ALA A 148 -11.60 -23.12 -3.93
CA ALA A 148 -11.61 -23.55 -2.52
C ALA A 148 -11.03 -22.49 -1.57
N LEU A 149 -10.06 -21.69 -2.04
CA LEU A 149 -9.40 -20.66 -1.26
C LEU A 149 -10.04 -19.27 -1.43
N ASP A 150 -11.13 -19.14 -2.19
CA ASP A 150 -11.72 -17.84 -2.58
C ASP A 150 -10.67 -16.85 -3.11
N HIS A 151 -9.77 -17.36 -3.96
CA HIS A 151 -8.62 -16.62 -4.46
C HIS A 151 -9.07 -15.50 -5.41
N PRO A 152 -8.47 -14.28 -5.34
CA PRO A 152 -8.85 -13.14 -6.16
C PRO A 152 -8.70 -13.36 -7.67
N LEU A 153 -7.99 -14.38 -8.10
CA LEU A 153 -7.92 -14.82 -9.48
C LEU A 153 -9.27 -15.31 -10.01
N ASN A 154 -10.15 -15.87 -9.16
CA ASN A 154 -11.43 -16.43 -9.60
C ASN A 154 -12.37 -15.38 -10.23
N PRO A 155 -12.71 -14.26 -9.56
CA PRO A 155 -13.50 -13.21 -10.17
C PRO A 155 -12.79 -12.57 -11.37
N LEU A 156 -11.48 -12.32 -11.27
CA LEU A 156 -10.71 -11.74 -12.38
C LEU A 156 -10.77 -12.59 -13.65
N ARG A 157 -10.55 -13.90 -13.54
CA ARG A 157 -10.64 -14.84 -14.65
C ARG A 157 -11.98 -14.77 -15.40
N HIS A 158 -13.08 -14.73 -14.65
CA HIS A 158 -14.41 -14.63 -15.24
C HIS A 158 -14.61 -13.30 -15.97
N GLU A 159 -14.12 -12.22 -15.39
CA GLU A 159 -14.24 -10.87 -15.96
C GLU A 159 -13.39 -10.71 -17.24
N LEU A 160 -12.13 -11.15 -17.21
CA LEU A 160 -11.26 -11.10 -18.39
C LEU A 160 -11.83 -11.94 -19.55
N ARG A 161 -12.39 -13.11 -19.25
CA ARG A 161 -13.04 -13.96 -20.24
C ARG A 161 -14.30 -13.32 -20.84
N LEU A 162 -15.12 -12.70 -20.01
CA LEU A 162 -16.33 -11.99 -20.44
C LEU A 162 -16.01 -10.86 -21.42
N HIS A 163 -14.87 -10.19 -21.21
CA HIS A 163 -14.42 -9.10 -22.07
C HIS A 163 -13.52 -9.55 -23.25
N GLY A 164 -13.28 -10.87 -23.41
CA GLY A 164 -12.42 -11.40 -24.47
C GLY A 164 -10.95 -11.00 -24.32
N LEU A 165 -10.48 -10.76 -23.08
CA LEU A 165 -9.12 -10.35 -22.76
C LEU A 165 -8.21 -11.52 -22.37
N CYS A 166 -8.74 -12.71 -22.19
CA CYS A 166 -7.97 -13.93 -21.98
C CYS A 166 -8.63 -15.12 -22.67
N GLU A 167 -7.81 -16.12 -22.99
CA GLU A 167 -8.22 -17.43 -23.45
C GLU A 167 -7.83 -18.45 -22.38
N GLU A 168 -8.73 -19.38 -22.07
CA GLU A 168 -8.52 -20.41 -21.06
C GLU A 168 -8.44 -21.78 -21.74
N VAL A 169 -7.29 -22.44 -21.58
CA VAL A 169 -7.05 -23.80 -22.07
C VAL A 169 -7.21 -24.76 -20.90
N VAL A 170 -8.24 -25.58 -20.94
CA VAL A 170 -8.47 -26.62 -19.93
C VAL A 170 -7.69 -27.87 -20.36
N LEU A 171 -6.91 -28.43 -19.44
CA LEU A 171 -6.19 -29.69 -19.62
C LEU A 171 -6.89 -30.77 -18.81
N ASP A 172 -7.58 -31.65 -19.50
CA ASP A 172 -8.20 -32.83 -18.90
C ASP A 172 -7.15 -33.95 -18.69
N PRO A 173 -7.43 -34.92 -17.80
CA PRO A 173 -6.69 -36.17 -17.73
C PRO A 173 -6.67 -36.90 -19.08
N PHE A 174 -5.65 -37.72 -19.32
CA PHE A 174 -5.59 -38.53 -20.52
C PHE A 174 -6.77 -39.50 -20.60
N SER A 175 -7.40 -39.58 -21.74
CA SER A 175 -8.34 -40.66 -22.08
C SER A 175 -7.60 -42.00 -22.22
N GLU A 176 -8.31 -43.11 -22.18
CA GLU A 176 -7.71 -44.44 -22.39
C GLU A 176 -6.96 -44.53 -23.72
N SER A 177 -7.43 -43.90 -24.80
CA SER A 177 -6.75 -43.83 -26.09
C SER A 177 -5.45 -43.01 -26.01
N GLU A 178 -5.42 -41.89 -25.29
CA GLU A 178 -4.21 -41.06 -25.12
C GLU A 178 -3.18 -41.77 -24.23
N VAL A 179 -3.62 -42.57 -23.25
CA VAL A 179 -2.75 -43.47 -22.48
C VAL A 179 -2.16 -44.53 -23.38
N ALA A 180 -2.95 -45.13 -24.30
CA ALA A 180 -2.46 -46.09 -25.26
C ALA A 180 -1.40 -45.49 -26.18
N ASP A 181 -1.62 -44.29 -26.71
CA ASP A 181 -0.66 -43.56 -27.54
C ASP A 181 0.64 -43.28 -26.76
N TYR A 182 0.54 -42.84 -25.50
CA TYR A 182 1.68 -42.57 -24.63
C TYR A 182 2.49 -43.86 -24.34
N VAL A 183 1.81 -44.98 -24.11
CA VAL A 183 2.42 -46.30 -23.91
C VAL A 183 3.08 -46.77 -25.19
N ALA A 184 2.44 -46.58 -26.36
CA ALA A 184 2.96 -46.97 -27.67
C ALA A 184 4.28 -46.27 -28.04
N GLU A 185 4.41 -45.00 -27.68
CA GLU A 185 5.63 -44.22 -27.90
C GLU A 185 6.80 -44.74 -27.04
N ARG A 186 6.53 -45.25 -25.83
CA ARG A 186 7.54 -45.70 -24.89
C ARG A 186 7.83 -47.18 -24.92
N SER A 187 6.81 -48.00 -25.16
CA SER A 187 6.88 -49.46 -25.23
C SER A 187 5.80 -50.01 -26.17
N PRO A 188 6.12 -50.16 -27.45
CA PRO A 188 5.16 -50.67 -28.47
C PRO A 188 4.63 -52.08 -28.16
N SER A 189 5.32 -52.89 -27.36
CA SER A 189 4.88 -54.20 -26.92
C SER A 189 3.75 -54.14 -25.90
N LEU A 190 3.88 -53.28 -24.86
CA LEU A 190 2.87 -53.08 -23.85
C LEU A 190 1.61 -52.36 -24.38
N ALA A 191 1.76 -51.52 -25.40
CA ALA A 191 0.64 -50.86 -26.04
C ALA A 191 -0.34 -51.81 -26.75
N ARG A 192 0.08 -53.04 -27.06
CA ARG A 192 -0.75 -54.08 -27.67
C ARG A 192 -1.60 -54.85 -26.65
N ASP A 193 -1.34 -54.67 -25.39
CA ASP A 193 -2.10 -55.27 -24.29
C ASP A 193 -3.16 -54.29 -23.78
N ASP A 194 -4.39 -54.42 -24.30
CA ASP A 194 -5.53 -53.58 -23.91
C ASP A 194 -5.83 -53.69 -22.43
N ALA A 195 -5.52 -54.80 -21.77
CA ALA A 195 -5.72 -54.97 -20.33
C ALA A 195 -4.72 -54.13 -19.54
N PHE A 196 -3.47 -54.05 -20.02
CA PHE A 196 -2.45 -53.18 -19.42
C PHE A 196 -2.82 -51.70 -19.55
N VAL A 197 -3.19 -51.24 -20.72
CA VAL A 197 -3.56 -49.84 -20.99
C VAL A 197 -4.76 -49.44 -20.14
N ARG A 198 -5.82 -50.26 -20.13
CA ARG A 198 -6.99 -50.02 -19.31
C ARG A 198 -6.67 -50.00 -17.82
N GLY A 199 -5.91 -50.98 -17.34
CA GLY A 199 -5.47 -51.05 -15.94
C GLY A 199 -4.58 -49.88 -15.53
N LEU A 200 -3.77 -49.35 -16.43
CA LEU A 200 -2.97 -48.16 -16.21
C LEU A 200 -3.85 -46.89 -16.15
N HIS A 201 -4.81 -46.76 -17.08
CA HIS A 201 -5.76 -45.66 -17.07
C HIS A 201 -6.63 -45.66 -15.79
N GLU A 202 -7.24 -46.81 -15.45
CA GLU A 202 -8.10 -46.92 -14.23
C GLU A 202 -7.36 -46.60 -12.93
N ARG A 203 -6.05 -46.95 -12.86
CA ARG A 203 -5.25 -46.71 -11.64
C ARG A 203 -4.71 -45.28 -11.50
N THR A 204 -4.55 -44.61 -12.62
CA THR A 204 -3.97 -43.26 -12.68
C THR A 204 -5.01 -42.19 -12.91
N ASP A 205 -6.29 -42.59 -13.13
CA ASP A 205 -7.35 -41.68 -13.62
C ASP A 205 -6.89 -40.86 -14.84
N GLY A 206 -5.99 -41.44 -15.65
CA GLY A 206 -5.41 -40.77 -16.81
C GLY A 206 -4.53 -39.55 -16.46
N VAL A 207 -4.19 -39.31 -15.20
CA VAL A 207 -3.33 -38.17 -14.82
C VAL A 207 -1.93 -38.35 -15.38
N PRO A 208 -1.44 -37.44 -16.27
CA PRO A 208 -0.21 -37.67 -17.04
C PRO A 208 1.02 -37.96 -16.20
N LEU A 209 1.14 -37.31 -15.02
CA LEU A 209 2.23 -37.52 -14.09
C LEU A 209 2.30 -38.98 -13.60
N PHE A 210 1.15 -39.55 -13.26
CA PHE A 210 1.08 -40.90 -12.71
C PHE A 210 1.21 -41.95 -13.81
N VAL A 211 0.60 -41.69 -14.97
CA VAL A 211 0.84 -42.51 -16.16
C VAL A 211 2.33 -42.61 -16.45
N ALA A 212 3.04 -41.49 -16.45
CA ALA A 212 4.49 -41.45 -16.67
C ALA A 212 5.30 -42.18 -15.58
N SER A 213 4.91 -42.00 -14.30
CA SER A 213 5.61 -42.65 -13.18
C SER A 213 5.43 -44.17 -13.16
N VAL A 214 4.20 -44.66 -13.33
CA VAL A 214 3.91 -46.08 -13.37
C VAL A 214 4.60 -46.74 -14.58
N MET A 215 4.62 -46.10 -15.76
CA MET A 215 5.35 -46.54 -16.92
C MET A 215 6.86 -46.58 -16.68
N SER A 216 7.43 -45.58 -16.02
CA SER A 216 8.87 -45.55 -15.69
C SER A 216 9.27 -46.73 -14.79
N ASP A 217 8.44 -47.06 -13.80
CA ASP A 217 8.64 -48.18 -12.89
C ASP A 217 8.53 -49.50 -13.64
N ALA A 218 7.55 -49.65 -14.52
CA ALA A 218 7.38 -50.84 -15.32
C ALA A 218 8.60 -51.10 -16.26
N MET A 219 9.24 -50.04 -16.69
CA MET A 219 10.42 -50.12 -17.59
C MET A 219 11.78 -50.21 -16.84
N ALA A 220 11.84 -49.83 -15.56
CA ALA A 220 13.10 -49.78 -14.80
C ALA A 220 13.59 -51.16 -14.28
N GLN A 221 12.77 -52.20 -14.38
CA GLN A 221 13.18 -53.55 -13.93
C GLN A 221 14.07 -54.22 -15.01
N PRO A 222 15.23 -54.79 -14.61
CA PRO A 222 16.11 -55.45 -15.58
C PRO A 222 15.40 -56.62 -16.21
N ALA A 223 15.45 -56.69 -17.54
CA ALA A 223 14.89 -57.74 -18.37
C ALA A 223 15.61 -59.09 -18.15
N GLN A 224 15.47 -59.64 -16.93
CA GLN A 224 15.80 -61.03 -16.70
C GLN A 224 14.50 -61.81 -16.66
N SER A 225 14.14 -62.37 -17.78
CA SER A 225 13.24 -63.52 -17.97
C SER A 225 11.77 -63.43 -17.56
N VAL A 226 11.07 -62.32 -17.87
CA VAL A 226 9.59 -62.44 -17.83
C VAL A 226 9.03 -61.54 -18.93
N GLY A 227 8.32 -62.11 -19.87
CA GLY A 227 7.68 -61.37 -20.97
C GLY A 227 6.57 -60.40 -20.51
N ASP A 228 6.01 -59.62 -21.44
CA ASP A 228 4.94 -58.63 -21.27
C ASP A 228 3.78 -59.05 -20.31
N ALA A 229 3.59 -60.36 -20.14
CA ALA A 229 2.63 -60.93 -19.19
C ALA A 229 2.92 -60.65 -17.70
N ALA A 230 4.19 -60.46 -17.34
CA ALA A 230 4.52 -60.18 -15.92
C ALA A 230 4.38 -58.71 -15.58
N ALA A 231 4.54 -57.82 -16.52
CA ALA A 231 4.26 -56.36 -16.32
C ALA A 231 2.75 -56.15 -16.11
N ALA A 232 1.92 -56.90 -16.88
CA ALA A 232 0.46 -56.90 -16.72
C ALA A 232 0.01 -57.55 -15.38
N GLU A 233 0.65 -58.65 -15.00
CA GLU A 233 0.37 -59.36 -13.71
C GLU A 233 0.86 -58.55 -12.50
N GLN A 234 1.93 -57.83 -12.63
CA GLN A 234 2.45 -56.90 -11.60
C GLN A 234 1.54 -55.66 -11.45
N LEU A 235 1.05 -55.12 -12.56
CA LEU A 235 0.02 -54.10 -12.55
C LEU A 235 -1.26 -54.64 -11.92
N ALA A 236 -1.68 -55.88 -12.21
CA ALA A 236 -2.86 -56.51 -11.59
C ALA A 236 -2.73 -56.72 -10.06
N ASN A 237 -1.51 -56.89 -9.59
CA ASN A 237 -1.22 -57.09 -8.13
C ASN A 237 -0.97 -55.79 -7.37
N MET A 238 -0.86 -54.64 -8.00
CA MET A 238 -0.86 -53.36 -7.31
C MET A 238 -2.28 -53.05 -6.80
N ALA A 239 -2.45 -52.85 -5.52
CA ALA A 239 -3.73 -52.45 -4.94
C ALA A 239 -4.19 -51.15 -5.64
N VAL A 240 -5.44 -51.13 -6.11
CA VAL A 240 -6.04 -49.93 -6.74
C VAL A 240 -6.08 -48.82 -5.70
N PRO A 241 -5.36 -47.71 -5.85
CA PRO A 241 -5.45 -46.61 -4.91
C PRO A 241 -6.75 -45.85 -5.15
N GLU A 242 -7.53 -45.69 -4.08
CA GLU A 242 -8.80 -44.94 -4.16
C GLU A 242 -8.64 -43.45 -4.49
N ASN A 243 -7.41 -42.93 -4.38
CA ASN A 243 -7.07 -41.55 -4.77
C ASN A 243 -5.56 -41.37 -4.98
N LEU A 244 -5.19 -40.22 -5.54
CA LEU A 244 -3.80 -39.80 -5.80
C LEU A 244 -2.87 -39.89 -4.58
N ALA A 245 -3.37 -39.62 -3.38
CA ALA A 245 -2.60 -39.70 -2.14
C ALA A 245 -2.12 -41.14 -1.88
N ASN A 246 -2.90 -42.15 -2.23
CA ASN A 246 -2.58 -43.55 -2.04
C ASN A 246 -1.45 -44.03 -2.97
N ILE A 247 -1.32 -43.45 -4.17
CA ILE A 247 -0.16 -43.74 -5.06
C ILE A 247 1.14 -43.22 -4.43
N ILE A 248 1.10 -41.97 -3.97
CA ILE A 248 2.26 -41.39 -3.28
C ILE A 248 2.61 -42.17 -2.03
N ASP A 249 1.60 -42.69 -1.32
CA ASP A 249 1.79 -43.54 -0.15
C ASP A 249 2.46 -44.87 -0.44
N HIS A 250 2.08 -45.50 -1.52
CA HIS A 250 2.73 -46.72 -1.96
C HIS A 250 4.23 -46.48 -2.20
N TYR A 251 4.61 -45.37 -2.85
CA TYR A 251 6.02 -45.02 -3.05
C TYR A 251 6.69 -44.57 -1.74
N ALA A 252 5.99 -43.81 -0.90
CA ALA A 252 6.52 -43.41 0.41
C ALA A 252 6.77 -44.59 1.35
N ALA A 253 5.98 -45.68 1.23
CA ALA A 253 6.18 -46.91 2.01
C ALA A 253 7.47 -47.67 1.61
N LYS A 254 7.97 -47.46 0.35
CA LYS A 254 9.21 -48.06 -0.14
C LYS A 254 10.45 -47.33 0.35
N LEU A 255 10.33 -46.08 0.79
CA LEU A 255 11.44 -45.29 1.30
C LEU A 255 12.03 -45.84 2.59
N GLY A 256 13.32 -45.87 2.70
CA GLY A 256 14.03 -46.08 3.96
C GLY A 256 13.72 -44.99 5.00
N ASN A 257 13.95 -45.29 6.25
CA ASN A 257 13.69 -44.31 7.34
C ASN A 257 14.47 -43.01 7.15
N GLU A 258 15.73 -43.08 6.72
CA GLU A 258 16.57 -41.90 6.51
C GLU A 258 16.12 -41.07 5.32
N GLN A 259 15.73 -41.70 4.20
CA GLN A 259 15.15 -41.00 3.05
C GLN A 259 13.81 -40.31 3.39
N ARG A 260 12.99 -40.97 4.20
CA ARG A 260 11.71 -40.39 4.66
C ARG A 260 11.92 -39.21 5.59
N GLU A 261 12.89 -39.28 6.49
CA GLU A 261 13.28 -38.18 7.38
C GLU A 261 13.77 -36.97 6.57
N LEU A 262 14.64 -37.18 5.58
CA LEU A 262 15.13 -36.14 4.68
C LEU A 262 13.97 -35.49 3.88
N LEU A 263 13.14 -36.29 3.24
CA LEU A 263 12.02 -35.76 2.44
C LEU A 263 10.97 -35.05 3.32
N SER A 264 10.78 -35.48 4.58
CA SER A 264 9.90 -34.76 5.52
C SER A 264 10.48 -33.40 5.91
N ALA A 265 11.78 -33.32 6.15
CA ALA A 265 12.46 -32.04 6.42
C ALA A 265 12.42 -31.13 5.18
N ALA A 266 12.72 -31.67 4.01
CA ALA A 266 12.65 -30.96 2.73
C ALA A 266 11.24 -30.44 2.46
N ALA A 267 10.18 -31.24 2.73
CA ALA A 267 8.79 -30.83 2.55
C ALA A 267 8.40 -29.64 3.44
N VAL A 268 9.03 -29.49 4.60
CA VAL A 268 8.84 -28.35 5.50
C VAL A 268 9.59 -27.11 5.00
N CYS A 269 10.78 -27.27 4.38
CA CYS A 269 11.51 -26.15 3.80
C CYS A 269 10.74 -25.52 2.63
N GLY A 270 10.16 -26.29 1.73
CA GLY A 270 9.44 -25.76 0.58
C GLY A 270 9.43 -26.70 -0.62
N LEU A 271 9.04 -26.17 -1.77
CA LEU A 271 9.14 -26.88 -3.05
C LEU A 271 10.61 -27.04 -3.45
N GLU A 272 11.39 -26.02 -3.19
CA GLU A 272 12.85 -25.98 -3.34
C GLU A 272 13.50 -25.90 -1.97
N PHE A 273 14.66 -26.51 -1.82
CA PHE A 273 15.41 -26.53 -0.57
C PHE A 273 16.91 -26.65 -0.81
N ARG A 274 17.69 -26.09 0.10
CA ARG A 274 19.16 -26.12 0.06
C ARG A 274 19.70 -27.26 0.89
N LEU A 275 20.81 -27.86 0.44
CA LEU A 275 21.46 -28.98 1.14
C LEU A 275 21.95 -28.58 2.54
N ASP A 276 22.52 -27.37 2.66
CA ASP A 276 23.00 -26.81 3.92
C ASP A 276 21.87 -26.66 4.96
N THR A 277 20.68 -26.21 4.52
CA THR A 277 19.50 -26.11 5.37
C THR A 277 19.06 -27.50 5.88
N ILE A 278 19.01 -28.50 5.01
CA ILE A 278 18.64 -29.87 5.41
C ILE A 278 19.70 -30.50 6.34
N SER A 279 20.99 -30.27 6.05
CA SER A 279 22.12 -30.69 6.90
C SER A 279 21.96 -30.13 8.33
N ASP A 280 21.71 -28.83 8.44
CA ASP A 280 21.48 -28.16 9.72
C ASP A 280 20.23 -28.70 10.46
N VAL A 281 19.12 -28.92 9.75
CA VAL A 281 17.84 -29.38 10.33
C VAL A 281 17.95 -30.81 10.84
N LEU A 282 18.63 -31.69 10.10
CA LEU A 282 18.77 -33.09 10.44
C LEU A 282 20.00 -33.38 11.30
N GLU A 283 20.87 -32.39 11.50
CA GLU A 283 22.15 -32.53 12.21
C GLU A 283 23.03 -33.65 11.59
N ARG A 284 23.04 -33.70 10.23
CA ARG A 284 23.78 -34.66 9.42
C ARG A 284 24.83 -33.97 8.57
N ASP A 285 25.85 -34.72 8.16
CA ASP A 285 26.87 -34.22 7.24
C ASP A 285 26.27 -33.84 5.87
N VAL A 286 26.68 -32.69 5.31
CA VAL A 286 26.26 -32.22 3.99
C VAL A 286 26.51 -33.25 2.89
N ALA A 287 27.64 -33.98 2.97
CA ALA A 287 27.94 -35.05 2.01
C ALA A 287 26.90 -36.15 2.02
N TRP A 288 26.44 -36.57 3.21
CA TRP A 288 25.38 -37.57 3.32
C TRP A 288 24.05 -37.05 2.78
N VAL A 289 23.72 -35.76 3.04
CA VAL A 289 22.50 -35.14 2.49
C VAL A 289 22.56 -35.10 0.98
N CYS A 290 23.71 -34.70 0.41
CA CYS A 290 23.94 -34.65 -1.02
C CYS A 290 23.76 -36.04 -1.66
N GLU A 291 24.45 -37.07 -1.16
CA GLU A 291 24.37 -38.46 -1.68
C GLU A 291 22.93 -38.99 -1.65
N THR A 292 22.21 -38.74 -0.55
CA THR A 292 20.82 -39.15 -0.43
C THR A 292 19.88 -38.40 -1.40
N CYS A 293 20.11 -37.11 -1.61
CA CYS A 293 19.35 -36.31 -2.61
C CYS A 293 19.66 -36.77 -4.04
N GLU A 294 20.91 -37.10 -4.36
CA GLU A 294 21.29 -37.63 -5.66
C GLU A 294 20.62 -38.99 -5.94
N GLN A 295 20.60 -39.90 -4.95
CA GLN A 295 19.87 -41.15 -5.04
C GLN A 295 18.40 -40.96 -5.33
N LEU A 296 17.71 -40.07 -4.55
CA LEU A 296 16.31 -39.76 -4.72
C LEU A 296 16.00 -39.05 -6.05
N ALA A 297 16.94 -38.25 -6.56
CA ALA A 297 16.82 -37.62 -7.88
C ALA A 297 17.05 -38.62 -9.04
N ALA A 298 17.98 -39.59 -8.87
CA ALA A 298 18.22 -40.65 -9.83
C ALA A 298 16.99 -41.56 -10.02
N GLU A 299 16.23 -41.82 -8.97
CA GLU A 299 14.95 -42.55 -9.02
C GLU A 299 13.89 -41.81 -9.87
N ARG A 300 14.09 -40.53 -10.17
CA ARG A 300 13.22 -39.68 -11.01
C ARG A 300 11.77 -39.57 -10.54
N PHE A 301 11.50 -39.85 -9.29
CA PHE A 301 10.15 -39.75 -8.70
C PHE A 301 10.04 -38.56 -7.75
N TRP A 302 10.83 -38.48 -6.70
CA TRP A 302 10.67 -37.51 -5.60
C TRP A 302 11.29 -36.16 -5.92
N LEU A 303 12.55 -36.17 -6.31
CA LEU A 303 13.34 -34.95 -6.45
C LEU A 303 13.81 -34.75 -7.91
N ALA A 304 14.01 -33.49 -8.26
CA ALA A 304 14.77 -33.07 -9.43
C ALA A 304 16.14 -32.55 -8.98
N ALA A 305 17.19 -32.97 -9.68
CA ALA A 305 18.50 -32.41 -9.46
C ALA A 305 18.58 -30.94 -9.89
N PRO A 306 19.47 -30.14 -9.29
CA PRO A 306 19.71 -28.78 -9.71
C PRO A 306 20.00 -28.71 -11.23
N ARG A 307 19.41 -27.71 -11.89
CA ARG A 307 19.78 -27.45 -13.32
C ARG A 307 21.11 -26.72 -13.32
N ALA A 308 22.15 -27.41 -13.76
CA ALA A 308 23.44 -26.77 -14.03
C ALA A 308 23.24 -25.79 -15.20
N GLU A 309 23.33 -24.50 -14.96
CA GLU A 309 23.60 -23.52 -16.01
C GLU A 309 25.08 -23.63 -16.37
N GLU A 310 25.38 -23.67 -17.69
CA GLU A 310 26.75 -23.74 -18.16
C GLU A 310 27.60 -22.60 -17.61
N GLY A 311 28.50 -22.92 -16.70
CA GLY A 311 29.49 -22.00 -16.13
C GLY A 311 29.37 -21.69 -14.62
N ASN A 312 28.45 -22.30 -13.87
CA ASN A 312 28.34 -22.12 -12.45
C ASN A 312 28.44 -23.46 -11.71
N ASP A 313 29.66 -23.87 -11.37
CA ASP A 313 29.97 -25.03 -10.52
C ASP A 313 29.69 -24.72 -9.02
N ALA A 314 28.71 -23.88 -8.68
CA ALA A 314 28.42 -23.51 -7.33
C ALA A 314 27.71 -24.65 -6.56
N PRO A 315 28.23 -25.12 -5.43
CA PRO A 315 27.59 -26.16 -4.60
C PRO A 315 26.31 -25.70 -3.92
N GLU A 316 25.77 -24.57 -4.32
CA GLU A 316 24.67 -23.86 -3.68
C GLU A 316 23.32 -23.95 -4.40
N LEU A 317 23.22 -24.69 -5.50
CA LEU A 317 21.98 -24.82 -6.27
C LEU A 317 20.94 -25.64 -5.49
N PRO A 318 19.67 -25.17 -5.39
CA PRO A 318 18.65 -25.87 -4.63
C PRO A 318 18.19 -27.15 -5.34
N TYR A 319 17.90 -28.18 -4.58
CA TYR A 319 17.10 -29.33 -5.02
C TYR A 319 15.62 -28.96 -4.97
N SER A 320 14.82 -29.55 -5.83
CA SER A 320 13.37 -29.31 -5.84
C SER A 320 12.58 -30.62 -5.84
N PHE A 321 11.39 -30.60 -5.27
CA PHE A 321 10.42 -31.64 -5.49
C PHE A 321 9.98 -31.63 -6.96
N ARG A 322 9.92 -32.79 -7.59
CA ARG A 322 9.44 -32.89 -9.00
C ARG A 322 8.02 -32.42 -9.17
N HIS A 323 7.22 -32.50 -8.13
CA HIS A 323 5.86 -32.01 -8.13
C HIS A 323 5.45 -31.51 -6.72
N ALA A 324 4.76 -30.38 -6.70
CA ALA A 324 4.29 -29.80 -5.44
C ALA A 324 3.41 -30.76 -4.61
N LEU A 325 2.66 -31.65 -5.29
CA LEU A 325 1.83 -32.65 -4.63
C LEU A 325 2.65 -33.66 -3.79
N PHE A 326 3.86 -34.02 -4.22
CA PHE A 326 4.73 -34.91 -3.43
C PHE A 326 5.14 -34.24 -2.13
N ARG A 327 5.56 -32.98 -2.22
CA ARG A 327 5.84 -32.15 -1.06
C ARG A 327 4.64 -32.05 -0.13
N GLN A 328 3.43 -31.75 -0.68
CA GLN A 328 2.20 -31.58 0.12
C GLN A 328 1.84 -32.85 0.88
N VAL A 329 1.82 -34.01 0.23
CA VAL A 329 1.49 -35.27 0.88
C VAL A 329 2.51 -35.61 1.98
N LEU A 330 3.79 -35.46 1.74
CA LEU A 330 4.84 -35.67 2.75
C LEU A 330 4.71 -34.72 3.94
N TYR A 331 4.41 -33.45 3.66
CA TYR A 331 4.15 -32.45 4.68
C TYR A 331 2.93 -32.78 5.53
N GLU A 332 1.79 -33.14 4.92
CA GLU A 332 0.56 -33.47 5.64
C GLU A 332 0.69 -34.74 6.47
N ARG A 333 1.45 -35.75 6.00
CA ARG A 333 1.73 -36.99 6.71
C ARG A 333 2.70 -36.85 7.87
N THR A 334 3.54 -35.83 7.86
CA THR A 334 4.38 -35.53 8.99
C THR A 334 3.52 -35.17 10.20
N ALA A 335 3.67 -35.91 11.29
CA ALA A 335 2.86 -35.71 12.52
C ALA A 335 2.94 -34.26 12.98
N ARG A 336 1.83 -33.68 13.44
CA ARG A 336 1.74 -32.23 13.77
C ARG A 336 2.84 -31.76 14.72
N LEU A 337 3.22 -32.58 15.72
CA LEU A 337 4.29 -32.20 16.63
C LEU A 337 5.66 -32.23 15.94
N ALA A 338 5.96 -33.29 15.18
CA ALA A 338 7.20 -33.40 14.41
C ALA A 338 7.32 -32.25 13.38
N ARG A 339 6.23 -31.92 12.72
CA ARG A 339 6.17 -30.81 11.77
C ARG A 339 6.49 -29.45 12.43
N ALA A 340 5.91 -29.21 13.63
CA ALA A 340 6.24 -28.00 14.39
C ALA A 340 7.72 -27.96 14.81
N GLN A 341 8.29 -29.10 15.21
CA GLN A 341 9.71 -29.20 15.52
C GLN A 341 10.59 -28.96 14.29
N LEU A 342 10.23 -29.50 13.14
CA LEU A 342 10.94 -29.26 11.88
C LEU A 342 10.87 -27.79 11.48
N HIS A 343 9.70 -27.14 11.55
CA HIS A 343 9.57 -25.72 11.29
C HIS A 343 10.47 -24.87 12.19
N ARG A 344 10.56 -25.20 13.48
CA ARG A 344 11.46 -24.53 14.42
C ARG A 344 12.91 -24.68 14.02
N LYS A 345 13.35 -25.91 13.67
CA LYS A 345 14.71 -26.18 13.23
C LYS A 345 15.03 -25.48 11.92
N VAL A 346 14.13 -25.49 10.95
CA VAL A 346 14.26 -24.76 9.69
C VAL A 346 14.38 -23.25 9.95
N GLY A 347 13.48 -22.69 10.75
CA GLY A 347 13.55 -21.27 11.13
C GLY A 347 14.90 -20.90 11.75
N ALA A 348 15.40 -21.70 12.67
CA ALA A 348 16.71 -21.47 13.31
C ALA A 348 17.90 -21.64 12.32
N ALA A 349 17.83 -22.58 11.36
CA ALA A 349 18.82 -22.74 10.33
C ALA A 349 18.85 -21.52 9.39
N LEU A 350 17.70 -21.11 8.89
CA LEU A 350 17.54 -19.93 8.04
C LEU A 350 17.96 -18.63 8.76
N GLU A 351 17.69 -18.50 10.07
CA GLU A 351 18.13 -17.35 10.87
C GLU A 351 19.67 -17.29 10.93
N ARG A 352 20.36 -18.43 11.12
CA ARG A 352 21.83 -18.49 11.08
C ARG A 352 22.38 -18.15 9.70
N GLN A 353 21.77 -18.68 8.63
CA GLN A 353 22.16 -18.39 7.25
C GLN A 353 22.01 -16.89 6.93
N ARG A 354 20.91 -16.29 7.39
CA ARG A 354 20.71 -14.86 7.26
C ARG A 354 21.76 -14.04 8.01
N ALA A 355 22.14 -14.47 9.21
CA ALA A 355 23.21 -13.83 9.98
C ALA A 355 24.58 -13.96 9.28
N ALA A 356 24.78 -15.01 8.49
CA ALA A 356 25.95 -15.22 7.64
C ALA A 356 25.88 -14.46 6.29
N GLY A 357 24.78 -13.72 6.01
CA GLY A 357 24.64 -12.90 4.81
C GLY A 357 23.79 -13.53 3.69
N ALA A 358 23.18 -14.69 3.91
CA ALA A 358 22.26 -15.26 2.95
C ALA A 358 20.98 -14.41 2.79
N PRO A 359 20.38 -14.33 1.59
CA PRO A 359 19.20 -13.50 1.32
C PRO A 359 17.91 -14.19 1.79
N VAL A 360 17.77 -14.41 3.11
CA VAL A 360 16.59 -15.00 3.71
C VAL A 360 15.59 -13.91 4.10
N GLY A 361 14.35 -14.02 3.64
CA GLY A 361 13.28 -13.06 3.89
C GLY A 361 12.75 -13.11 5.33
N ALA A 362 12.49 -11.95 5.95
CA ALA A 362 11.89 -11.89 7.29
C ALA A 362 10.49 -12.55 7.32
N ALA A 363 9.72 -12.44 6.26
CA ALA A 363 8.40 -13.07 6.18
C ALA A 363 8.48 -14.61 6.18
N GLU A 364 9.51 -15.18 5.56
CA GLU A 364 9.78 -16.62 5.57
C GLU A 364 10.11 -17.12 6.98
N LEU A 365 11.02 -16.43 7.65
CA LEU A 365 11.37 -16.71 9.05
C LEU A 365 10.14 -16.62 9.97
N ALA A 366 9.34 -15.58 9.82
CA ALA A 366 8.11 -15.39 10.60
C ALA A 366 7.17 -16.58 10.48
N ILE A 367 6.97 -17.10 9.27
CA ILE A 367 6.10 -18.25 9.00
C ILE A 367 6.64 -19.54 9.64
N HIS A 368 7.95 -19.77 9.51
CA HIS A 368 8.57 -20.94 10.12
C HIS A 368 8.45 -20.91 11.64
N PHE A 369 8.72 -19.76 12.28
CA PHE A 369 8.58 -19.64 13.74
C PHE A 369 7.12 -19.70 14.21
N GLU A 370 6.15 -19.12 13.47
CA GLU A 370 4.73 -19.24 13.77
C GLU A 370 4.30 -20.71 13.80
N ARG A 371 4.66 -21.48 12.75
CA ARG A 371 4.35 -22.92 12.65
C ARG A 371 5.17 -23.76 13.61
N GLY A 372 6.36 -23.31 13.94
CA GLY A 372 7.22 -23.87 14.97
C GLY A 372 6.72 -23.64 16.40
N ARG A 373 5.64 -22.87 16.58
CA ARG A 373 5.09 -22.47 17.88
C ARG A 373 6.07 -21.66 18.73
N GLU A 374 6.81 -20.78 18.09
CA GLU A 374 7.72 -19.80 18.67
C GLU A 374 7.15 -18.38 18.47
N PRO A 375 6.09 -18.00 19.22
CA PRO A 375 5.32 -16.78 18.93
C PRO A 375 6.15 -15.51 19.04
N MET A 376 7.11 -15.43 19.96
CA MET A 376 7.95 -14.23 20.12
C MET A 376 8.88 -14.00 18.90
N SER A 377 9.53 -15.06 18.42
CA SER A 377 10.36 -15.00 17.21
C SER A 377 9.52 -14.71 15.98
N ALA A 378 8.34 -15.34 15.86
CA ALA A 378 7.41 -15.07 14.77
C ALA A 378 6.96 -13.60 14.76
N MET A 379 6.56 -13.03 15.89
CA MET A 379 6.15 -11.63 16.01
C MET A 379 7.28 -10.67 15.65
N ARG A 380 8.52 -10.95 16.08
CA ARG A 380 9.70 -10.15 15.75
C ARG A 380 9.91 -10.10 14.22
N TYR A 381 9.87 -11.25 13.56
CA TYR A 381 10.05 -11.30 12.12
C TYR A 381 8.84 -10.80 11.33
N TYR A 382 7.62 -10.91 11.85
CA TYR A 382 6.46 -10.23 11.26
C TYR A 382 6.57 -8.71 11.36
N ALA A 383 7.08 -8.17 12.46
CA ALA A 383 7.32 -6.73 12.58
C ALA A 383 8.36 -6.25 11.56
N GLU A 384 9.47 -6.98 11.42
CA GLU A 384 10.51 -6.66 10.43
C GLU A 384 9.99 -6.79 8.98
N ALA A 385 9.23 -7.83 8.67
CA ALA A 385 8.62 -8.01 7.37
C ALA A 385 7.59 -6.92 7.05
N ALA A 386 6.78 -6.51 8.03
CA ALA A 386 5.82 -5.43 7.90
C ALA A 386 6.51 -4.07 7.68
N GLU A 387 7.59 -3.79 8.39
CA GLU A 387 8.40 -2.59 8.18
C GLU A 387 9.02 -2.59 6.78
N SER A 388 9.58 -3.71 6.34
CA SER A 388 10.11 -3.87 4.98
C SER A 388 9.04 -3.66 3.92
N ALA A 389 7.82 -4.16 4.13
CA ALA A 389 6.70 -3.96 3.22
C ALA A 389 6.30 -2.48 3.12
N LEU A 390 6.27 -1.76 4.26
CA LEU A 390 6.00 -0.32 4.28
C LEU A 390 7.07 0.46 3.51
N LEU A 391 8.34 0.14 3.72
CA LEU A 391 9.49 0.75 3.02
C LEU A 391 9.49 0.46 1.51
N ARG A 392 8.86 -0.63 1.08
CA ARG A 392 8.67 -1.01 -0.33
C ARG A 392 7.36 -0.49 -0.92
N LEU A 393 6.69 0.47 -0.30
CA LEU A 393 5.44 1.08 -0.75
C LEU A 393 4.29 0.06 -0.90
N SER A 394 4.25 -0.96 -0.05
CA SER A 394 3.21 -1.97 -0.03
C SER A 394 2.41 -1.96 1.30
N PRO A 395 1.58 -0.92 1.53
CA PRO A 395 0.86 -0.77 2.80
C PRO A 395 -0.16 -1.90 3.05
N ALA A 396 -0.79 -2.44 2.02
CA ALA A 396 -1.73 -3.55 2.17
C ALA A 396 -1.05 -4.82 2.72
N GLN A 397 0.18 -5.11 2.24
CA GLN A 397 0.96 -6.22 2.77
C GLN A 397 1.46 -5.93 4.18
N CYS A 398 1.89 -4.70 4.47
CA CYS A 398 2.26 -4.30 5.82
C CYS A 398 1.11 -4.55 6.81
N VAL A 399 -0.13 -4.16 6.48
CA VAL A 399 -1.32 -4.45 7.29
C VAL A 399 -1.46 -5.95 7.53
N ALA A 400 -1.41 -6.76 6.46
CA ALA A 400 -1.61 -8.20 6.56
C ALA A 400 -0.53 -8.90 7.42
N LEU A 401 0.74 -8.52 7.28
CA LEU A 401 1.84 -9.06 8.08
C LEU A 401 1.74 -8.62 9.55
N ALA A 402 1.44 -7.35 9.79
CA ALA A 402 1.26 -6.82 11.14
C ALA A 402 0.08 -7.50 11.86
N GLU A 403 -1.05 -7.69 11.17
CA GLU A 403 -2.21 -8.41 11.73
C GLU A 403 -1.88 -9.87 12.05
N ARG A 404 -1.09 -10.51 11.22
CA ARG A 404 -0.66 -11.89 11.47
C ARG A 404 0.22 -11.98 12.70
N GLY A 405 1.17 -11.05 12.88
CA GLY A 405 1.96 -10.94 14.11
C GLY A 405 1.10 -10.66 15.34
N LEU A 406 0.12 -9.75 15.25
CA LEU A 406 -0.78 -9.41 16.36
C LEU A 406 -1.68 -10.59 16.80
N ARG A 407 -2.08 -11.50 15.89
CA ARG A 407 -2.84 -12.69 16.24
C ARG A 407 -2.08 -13.67 17.14
N LEU A 408 -0.76 -13.57 17.23
CA LEU A 408 0.07 -14.42 18.07
C LEU A 408 0.17 -13.94 19.52
N LEU A 409 -0.37 -12.77 19.85
CA LEU A 409 -0.30 -12.18 21.20
C LEU A 409 -0.83 -13.10 22.30
N ASP A 410 -1.94 -13.82 22.05
CA ASP A 410 -2.53 -14.72 23.03
C ASP A 410 -1.66 -15.95 23.30
N GLN A 411 -0.70 -16.25 22.43
CA GLN A 411 0.23 -17.36 22.55
C GLN A 411 1.59 -16.93 23.10
N ALA A 412 1.87 -15.62 23.11
CA ALA A 412 3.13 -15.06 23.54
C ALA A 412 3.11 -14.78 25.07
N PRO A 413 4.21 -15.07 25.79
CA PRO A 413 4.28 -14.78 27.22
C PRO A 413 4.18 -13.27 27.47
N GLU A 414 3.50 -12.89 28.54
CA GLU A 414 3.40 -11.49 28.94
C GLU A 414 4.76 -10.98 29.41
N GLY A 415 5.07 -9.74 29.03
CA GLY A 415 6.31 -9.09 29.40
C GLY A 415 6.71 -7.89 28.52
N PRO A 416 7.78 -7.18 28.88
CA PRO A 416 8.21 -5.99 28.16
C PRO A 416 8.58 -6.23 26.69
N GLU A 417 9.15 -7.40 26.38
CA GLU A 417 9.51 -7.77 25.01
C GLU A 417 8.26 -7.95 24.13
N ARG A 418 7.23 -8.64 24.65
CA ARG A 418 5.93 -8.76 23.98
C ARG A 418 5.32 -7.38 23.74
N ASN A 419 5.32 -6.50 24.76
CA ASN A 419 4.77 -5.14 24.62
C ASN A 419 5.55 -4.33 23.57
N THR A 420 6.86 -4.49 23.48
CA THR A 420 7.69 -3.87 22.44
C THR A 420 7.27 -4.33 21.05
N LEU A 421 7.11 -5.64 20.83
CA LEU A 421 6.68 -6.17 19.54
C LEU A 421 5.24 -5.76 19.19
N GLU A 422 4.35 -5.72 20.17
CA GLU A 422 2.97 -5.29 19.99
C GLU A 422 2.89 -3.80 19.58
N ILE A 423 3.68 -2.93 20.22
CA ILE A 423 3.77 -1.51 19.82
C ILE A 423 4.24 -1.40 18.37
N ALA A 424 5.29 -2.13 17.99
CA ALA A 424 5.82 -2.09 16.62
C ALA A 424 4.76 -2.52 15.60
N LEU A 425 4.16 -3.70 15.79
CA LEU A 425 3.16 -4.25 14.90
C LEU A 425 1.91 -3.37 14.80
N ALA A 426 1.39 -2.88 15.94
CA ALA A 426 0.21 -2.03 15.95
C ALA A 426 0.49 -0.66 15.33
N THR A 427 1.69 -0.09 15.50
CA THR A 427 2.10 1.17 14.86
C THR A 427 2.17 1.01 13.35
N LEU A 428 2.84 -0.04 12.85
CA LEU A 428 2.96 -0.34 11.42
C LEU A 428 1.59 -0.59 10.78
N ARG A 429 0.72 -1.33 11.48
CA ARG A 429 -0.68 -1.51 11.05
C ARG A 429 -1.42 -0.18 10.97
N GLY A 430 -1.29 0.68 12.00
CA GLY A 430 -1.94 1.99 12.03
C GLY A 430 -1.51 2.90 10.89
N VAL A 431 -0.20 3.05 10.68
CA VAL A 431 0.35 3.83 9.56
C VAL A 431 -0.14 3.31 8.21
N SER A 432 -0.04 1.99 7.99
CA SER A 432 -0.43 1.42 6.71
C SER A 432 -1.94 1.44 6.48
N ALA A 433 -2.76 1.30 7.53
CA ALA A 433 -4.20 1.42 7.44
C ALA A 433 -4.65 2.82 6.97
N THR A 434 -3.93 3.89 7.35
CA THR A 434 -4.25 5.24 6.86
C THR A 434 -4.10 5.36 5.33
N HIS A 435 -3.19 4.60 4.74
CA HIS A 435 -2.98 4.59 3.28
C HIS A 435 -3.96 3.71 2.53
N VAL A 436 -4.46 2.61 3.15
CA VAL A 436 -5.33 1.63 2.49
C VAL A 436 -6.81 1.94 2.73
N LEU A 437 -7.17 2.31 3.97
CA LEU A 437 -8.55 2.43 4.46
C LEU A 437 -8.91 3.87 4.84
N GLY A 438 -7.94 4.79 4.85
CA GLY A 438 -8.12 6.14 5.35
C GLY A 438 -8.02 6.22 6.89
N PHE A 439 -8.57 7.30 7.45
CA PHE A 439 -8.45 7.66 8.87
C PHE A 439 -9.60 7.12 9.74
N GLY A 440 -10.17 5.98 9.34
CA GLY A 440 -11.29 5.33 10.01
C GLY A 440 -10.96 4.75 11.39
N SER A 441 -11.94 3.99 11.92
CA SER A 441 -11.83 3.35 13.25
C SER A 441 -10.68 2.34 13.34
N GLU A 442 -10.34 1.68 12.24
CA GLU A 442 -9.27 0.67 12.22
C GLU A 442 -7.89 1.28 12.45
N ALA A 443 -7.57 2.39 11.75
CA ALA A 443 -6.33 3.11 11.97
C ALA A 443 -6.28 3.66 13.41
N LYS A 444 -7.38 4.28 13.89
CA LYS A 444 -7.46 4.80 15.27
C LYS A 444 -7.22 3.70 16.30
N SER A 445 -7.92 2.56 16.20
CA SER A 445 -7.81 1.47 17.18
C SER A 445 -6.41 0.86 17.25
N ALA A 446 -5.72 0.75 16.11
CA ALA A 446 -4.35 0.26 16.05
C ALA A 446 -3.40 1.19 16.82
N PHE A 447 -3.48 2.49 16.56
CA PHE A 447 -2.67 3.47 17.29
C PHE A 447 -3.03 3.58 18.77
N GLN A 448 -4.31 3.54 19.13
CA GLN A 448 -4.73 3.56 20.53
C GLN A 448 -4.13 2.40 21.33
N ARG A 449 -4.10 1.19 20.73
CA ARG A 449 -3.52 0.01 21.38
C ARG A 449 -2.01 0.19 21.61
N ALA A 450 -1.26 0.63 20.59
CA ALA A 450 0.17 0.92 20.73
C ALA A 450 0.43 2.03 21.74
N TYR A 451 -0.36 3.10 21.71
CA TYR A 451 -0.23 4.23 22.62
C TYR A 451 -0.47 3.86 24.09
N ALA A 452 -1.42 2.99 24.37
CA ALA A 452 -1.67 2.50 25.74
C ALA A 452 -0.45 1.77 26.32
N LEU A 453 0.26 1.00 25.49
CA LEU A 453 1.47 0.26 25.90
C LEU A 453 2.73 1.12 26.00
N LEU A 454 2.74 2.28 25.35
CA LEU A 454 3.90 3.18 25.36
C LEU A 454 4.26 3.66 26.79
N ARG A 455 3.30 3.65 27.73
CA ARG A 455 3.56 3.94 29.14
C ARG A 455 4.55 2.96 29.75
N ASP A 456 4.49 1.68 29.34
CA ASP A 456 5.29 0.61 29.89
C ASP A 456 6.65 0.48 29.15
N VAL A 457 6.74 1.03 27.94
CA VAL A 457 7.94 1.03 27.08
C VAL A 457 8.20 2.45 26.51
N PRO A 458 8.51 3.45 27.34
CA PRO A 458 8.60 4.85 26.90
C PRO A 458 9.77 5.13 25.93
N GLN A 459 10.78 4.27 25.91
CA GLN A 459 11.94 4.39 25.01
C GLN A 459 11.79 3.60 23.70
N HIS A 460 10.56 3.19 23.34
CA HIS A 460 10.33 2.44 22.12
C HIS A 460 10.85 3.18 20.87
N PRO A 461 11.58 2.52 19.95
CA PRO A 461 12.14 3.16 18.75
C PRO A 461 11.09 3.85 17.87
N MET A 462 9.90 3.24 17.72
CA MET A 462 8.81 3.80 16.91
C MET A 462 7.93 4.81 17.63
N ARG A 463 8.30 5.29 18.85
CA ARG A 463 7.45 6.25 19.60
C ARG A 463 7.15 7.53 18.82
N GLY A 464 8.11 8.03 18.03
CA GLY A 464 7.92 9.21 17.19
C GLY A 464 6.89 8.97 16.10
N LEU A 465 7.04 7.88 15.35
CA LEU A 465 6.11 7.48 14.30
C LEU A 465 4.71 7.20 14.87
N LEU A 466 4.63 6.52 16.02
CA LEU A 466 3.36 6.24 16.70
C LEU A 466 2.63 7.53 17.08
N LEU A 467 3.30 8.43 17.82
CA LEU A 467 2.66 9.65 18.33
C LEU A 467 2.32 10.63 17.21
N HIS A 468 3.16 10.73 16.18
CA HIS A 468 2.87 11.54 15.01
C HIS A 468 1.68 10.99 14.22
N GLY A 469 1.73 9.70 13.86
CA GLY A 469 0.64 9.05 13.10
C GLY A 469 -0.70 9.07 13.85
N PHE A 470 -0.67 8.80 15.15
CA PHE A 470 -1.88 8.86 15.98
C PHE A 470 -2.42 10.28 16.10
N GLY A 471 -1.56 11.27 16.34
CA GLY A 471 -1.96 12.68 16.38
C GLY A 471 -2.59 13.15 15.07
N PHE A 472 -2.05 12.71 13.94
CA PHE A 472 -2.59 13.03 12.63
C PHE A 472 -3.95 12.35 12.38
N VAL A 473 -4.11 11.09 12.81
CA VAL A 473 -5.41 10.39 12.73
C VAL A 473 -6.47 11.11 13.58
N LEU A 474 -6.13 11.46 14.82
CA LEU A 474 -7.06 12.18 15.70
C LEU A 474 -7.44 13.55 15.12
N PHE A 475 -6.48 14.27 14.54
CA PHE A 475 -6.72 15.52 13.84
C PHE A 475 -7.69 15.34 12.67
N GLN A 476 -7.41 14.39 11.76
CA GLN A 476 -8.25 14.14 10.60
C GLN A 476 -9.68 13.72 10.98
N ARG A 477 -9.84 13.08 12.11
CA ARG A 477 -11.14 12.68 12.67
C ARG A 477 -11.86 13.79 13.44
N ALA A 478 -11.29 15.00 13.48
CA ALA A 478 -11.77 16.13 14.26
C ALA A 478 -11.88 15.86 15.79
N GLU A 479 -11.09 14.93 16.30
CA GLU A 479 -11.03 14.57 17.74
C GLU A 479 -9.97 15.42 18.45
N TYR A 480 -10.14 16.74 18.42
CA TYR A 480 -9.12 17.71 18.83
C TYR A 480 -8.75 17.63 20.30
N ALA A 481 -9.69 17.28 21.19
CA ALA A 481 -9.40 17.14 22.62
C ALA A 481 -8.44 15.98 22.90
N GLU A 482 -8.65 14.81 22.26
CA GLU A 482 -7.74 13.67 22.37
C GLU A 482 -6.37 13.98 21.72
N ALA A 483 -6.38 14.70 20.58
CA ALA A 483 -5.15 15.15 19.92
C ALA A 483 -4.31 16.08 20.84
N LEU A 484 -4.93 17.04 21.52
CA LEU A 484 -4.25 17.93 22.47
C LEU A 484 -3.67 17.16 23.65
N ALA A 485 -4.41 16.23 24.25
CA ALA A 485 -3.91 15.38 25.33
C ALA A 485 -2.71 14.52 24.88
N LEU A 486 -2.75 14.01 23.64
CA LEU A 486 -1.62 13.29 23.04
C LEU A 486 -0.40 14.20 22.87
N ALA A 487 -0.58 15.44 22.40
CA ALA A 487 0.50 16.40 22.23
C ALA A 487 1.16 16.77 23.56
N GLU A 488 0.38 16.94 24.65
CA GLU A 488 0.90 17.15 25.99
C GLU A 488 1.79 16.00 26.46
N ARG A 489 1.35 14.76 26.18
CA ARG A 489 2.15 13.58 26.52
C ARG A 489 3.41 13.48 25.67
N ALA A 490 3.34 13.79 24.37
CA ALA A 490 4.50 13.83 23.48
C ALA A 490 5.53 14.85 24.00
N GLU A 491 5.12 16.03 24.45
CA GLU A 491 5.99 17.07 25.00
C GLU A 491 6.60 16.65 26.34
N ALA A 492 5.85 15.97 27.21
CA ALA A 492 6.37 15.42 28.45
C ALA A 492 7.43 14.33 28.19
N LEU A 493 7.18 13.41 27.23
CA LEU A 493 8.14 12.41 26.82
C LEU A 493 9.37 13.03 26.18
N ALA A 494 9.20 14.04 25.33
CA ALA A 494 10.30 14.77 24.71
C ALA A 494 11.25 15.37 25.75
N SER A 495 10.68 15.98 26.80
CA SER A 495 11.46 16.55 27.89
C SER A 495 12.26 15.50 28.67
N ALA A 496 11.73 14.28 28.79
CA ALA A 496 12.41 13.18 29.49
C ALA A 496 13.47 12.47 28.61
N THR A 497 13.34 12.53 27.28
CA THR A 497 14.17 11.76 26.33
C THR A 497 15.06 12.63 25.44
N ASN A 498 14.90 13.95 25.51
CA ASN A 498 15.51 14.93 24.62
C ASN A 498 15.33 14.61 23.12
N ASP A 499 14.12 14.17 22.75
CA ASP A 499 13.76 13.72 21.41
C ASP A 499 13.08 14.85 20.62
N PRO A 500 13.74 15.44 19.62
CA PRO A 500 13.23 16.57 18.86
C PRO A 500 11.99 16.19 18.00
N VAL A 501 11.87 14.93 17.59
CA VAL A 501 10.72 14.46 16.80
C VAL A 501 9.43 14.53 17.62
N LEU A 502 9.49 14.23 18.91
CA LEU A 502 8.34 14.33 19.81
C LEU A 502 7.92 15.78 20.06
N VAL A 503 8.89 16.71 20.18
CA VAL A 503 8.59 18.16 20.26
C VAL A 503 7.92 18.64 18.98
N LEU A 504 8.47 18.27 17.83
CA LEU A 504 7.91 18.64 16.52
C LEU A 504 6.49 18.08 16.34
N THR A 505 6.26 16.84 16.75
CA THR A 505 4.93 16.22 16.77
C THR A 505 3.95 17.03 17.63
N ALA A 506 4.35 17.39 18.85
CA ALA A 506 3.53 18.20 19.74
C ALA A 506 3.21 19.58 19.12
N CYS A 507 4.20 20.24 18.53
CA CYS A 507 4.01 21.53 17.85
C CYS A 507 3.03 21.42 16.69
N THR A 508 3.16 20.38 15.86
CA THR A 508 2.29 20.15 14.71
C THR A 508 0.85 19.90 15.15
N VAL A 509 0.63 19.01 16.10
CA VAL A 509 -0.73 18.66 16.58
C VAL A 509 -1.40 19.84 17.26
N ARG A 510 -0.68 20.57 18.14
CA ARG A 510 -1.22 21.79 18.82
C ARG A 510 -1.52 22.90 17.83
N GLY A 511 -0.60 23.15 16.90
CA GLY A 511 -0.80 24.17 15.86
C GLY A 511 -2.04 23.90 15.00
N HIS A 512 -2.27 22.63 14.61
CA HIS A 512 -3.49 22.27 13.88
C HIS A 512 -4.76 22.43 14.70
N ALA A 513 -4.76 22.00 15.96
CA ALA A 513 -5.92 22.15 16.82
C ALA A 513 -6.25 23.64 17.03
N ASP A 514 -5.25 24.49 17.28
CA ASP A 514 -5.42 25.93 17.41
C ASP A 514 -5.93 26.56 16.11
N MET A 515 -5.42 26.13 14.96
CA MET A 515 -5.85 26.60 13.64
C MET A 515 -7.34 26.38 13.44
N LEU A 516 -7.83 25.15 13.58
CA LEU A 516 -9.26 24.83 13.34
C LEU A 516 -10.18 25.38 14.42
N GLN A 517 -9.68 25.55 15.65
CA GLN A 517 -10.42 26.20 16.73
C GLN A 517 -10.43 27.73 16.64
N GLY A 518 -9.89 28.32 15.55
CA GLY A 518 -9.88 29.76 15.32
C GLY A 518 -8.96 30.52 16.28
N ARG A 519 -7.79 29.99 16.60
CA ARG A 519 -6.76 30.62 17.44
C ARG A 519 -5.47 30.88 16.64
N PRO A 520 -5.48 31.80 15.67
CA PRO A 520 -4.35 31.99 14.73
C PRO A 520 -3.02 32.38 15.42
N ARG A 521 -3.05 33.10 16.53
CA ARG A 521 -1.85 33.44 17.29
C ARG A 521 -1.21 32.21 17.96
N GLY A 522 -2.03 31.35 18.57
CA GLY A 522 -1.57 30.10 19.15
C GLY A 522 -0.97 29.19 18.08
N ALA A 523 -1.71 28.99 17.00
CA ALA A 523 -1.23 28.18 15.87
C ALA A 523 0.09 28.71 15.29
N ARG A 524 0.21 30.04 15.08
CA ARG A 524 1.46 30.68 14.67
C ARG A 524 2.62 30.34 15.59
N THR A 525 2.45 30.48 16.90
CA THR A 525 3.50 30.20 17.90
C THR A 525 3.98 28.76 17.78
N TRP A 526 3.06 27.79 17.67
CA TRP A 526 3.40 26.38 17.55
C TRP A 526 4.08 26.07 16.22
N PHE A 527 3.61 26.62 15.12
CA PHE A 527 4.20 26.37 13.80
C PHE A 527 5.58 27.01 13.67
N GLU A 528 5.81 28.24 14.20
CA GLU A 528 7.15 28.86 14.22
C GLU A 528 8.14 28.06 15.08
N ARG A 529 7.71 27.56 16.26
CA ARG A 529 8.53 26.68 17.09
C ARG A 529 8.87 25.37 16.39
N GLY A 530 7.87 24.75 15.76
CA GLY A 530 8.04 23.52 14.99
C GLY A 530 8.97 23.71 13.79
N LEU A 531 8.84 24.83 13.09
CA LEU A 531 9.67 25.14 11.91
C LEU A 531 11.14 25.31 12.30
N ALA A 532 11.44 26.07 13.35
CA ALA A 532 12.80 26.25 13.85
C ALA A 532 13.46 24.92 14.25
N LEU A 533 12.65 23.97 14.77
CA LEU A 533 13.12 22.64 15.10
C LEU A 533 13.33 21.78 13.85
N ALA A 534 12.38 21.83 12.88
CA ALA A 534 12.46 21.06 11.65
C ALA A 534 13.70 21.42 10.79
N GLU A 535 14.17 22.66 10.87
CA GLU A 535 15.40 23.12 10.24
C GLU A 535 16.67 22.48 10.79
N SER A 536 16.61 21.98 12.03
CA SER A 536 17.72 21.35 12.75
C SER A 536 17.70 19.83 12.76
N LEU A 537 16.66 19.20 12.17
CA LEU A 537 16.54 17.74 12.13
C LEU A 537 17.46 17.10 11.10
N ASP A 538 18.04 15.96 11.48
CA ASP A 538 18.80 15.10 10.56
C ASP A 538 17.86 14.31 9.64
N ALA A 539 18.36 13.95 8.44
CA ALA A 539 17.61 13.21 7.42
C ALA A 539 16.88 11.93 7.91
N PRO A 540 17.38 11.13 8.86
CA PRO A 540 16.63 9.99 9.41
C PRO A 540 15.36 10.39 10.17
N ALA A 541 15.36 11.51 10.85
CA ALA A 541 14.22 12.00 11.60
C ALA A 541 13.10 12.55 10.69
N GLU A 542 13.45 13.08 9.52
CA GLU A 542 12.49 13.54 8.51
C GLU A 542 11.66 12.38 7.93
N GLN A 543 12.19 11.15 7.90
CA GLN A 543 11.51 9.97 7.34
C GLN A 543 10.30 9.49 8.17
N ILE A 544 10.14 9.97 9.39
CA ILE A 544 8.99 9.69 10.25
C ILE A 544 7.72 10.39 9.72
N PHE A 545 7.89 11.50 9.00
CA PHE A 545 6.80 12.31 8.50
C PHE A 545 6.45 11.91 7.06
N VAL A 546 5.16 11.75 6.79
CA VAL A 546 4.66 11.44 5.43
C VAL A 546 4.93 12.58 4.45
N ALA A 547 4.84 13.83 4.94
CA ALA A 547 5.23 15.04 4.22
C ALA A 547 6.47 15.64 4.87
N ASP A 548 7.32 16.30 4.09
CA ASP A 548 8.41 17.10 4.63
C ASP A 548 7.86 18.10 5.66
N PRO A 549 8.31 18.07 6.93
CA PRO A 549 7.74 18.88 7.98
C PRO A 549 7.93 20.38 7.75
N GLN A 550 9.00 20.81 7.05
CA GLN A 550 9.20 22.21 6.73
C GLN A 550 8.18 22.70 5.69
N VAL A 551 7.92 21.93 4.64
CA VAL A 551 6.89 22.28 3.62
C VAL A 551 5.53 22.43 4.29
N PHE A 552 5.18 21.48 5.16
CA PHE A 552 3.90 21.46 5.85
C PHE A 552 3.72 22.65 6.79
N LEU A 553 4.71 22.89 7.65
CA LEU A 553 4.66 23.97 8.63
C LEU A 553 4.74 25.35 7.99
N LEU A 554 5.55 25.55 6.94
CA LEU A 554 5.62 26.80 6.17
C LEU A 554 4.26 27.12 5.53
N GLY A 555 3.61 26.13 4.90
CA GLY A 555 2.31 26.31 4.27
C GLY A 555 1.23 26.73 5.26
N LEU A 556 1.11 25.99 6.37
CA LEU A 556 0.11 26.27 7.42
C LEU A 556 0.39 27.58 8.14
N LEU A 557 1.66 27.91 8.41
CA LEU A 557 2.06 29.21 8.96
C LEU A 557 1.63 30.34 8.04
N GLY A 558 1.78 30.21 6.73
CA GLY A 558 1.31 31.19 5.76
C GLY A 558 -0.19 31.49 5.90
N ILE A 559 -1.01 30.44 6.07
CA ILE A 559 -2.46 30.60 6.29
C ILE A 559 -2.74 31.37 7.58
N GLN A 560 -2.02 31.07 8.68
CA GLN A 560 -2.21 31.76 9.96
C GLN A 560 -1.77 33.23 9.89
N LEU A 561 -0.69 33.53 9.20
CA LEU A 561 -0.23 34.89 8.99
C LEU A 561 -1.24 35.72 8.22
N LEU A 562 -1.96 35.15 7.25
CA LEU A 562 -3.08 35.83 6.59
C LEU A 562 -4.17 36.20 7.58
N HIS A 563 -4.60 35.27 8.43
CA HIS A 563 -5.61 35.54 9.47
C HIS A 563 -5.19 36.69 10.41
N LEU A 564 -3.89 36.83 10.65
CA LEU A 564 -3.32 37.94 11.43
C LEU A 564 -3.12 39.21 10.59
N GLY A 565 -3.47 39.21 9.30
CA GLY A 565 -3.35 40.37 8.40
C GLY A 565 -1.93 40.62 7.86
N LEU A 566 -1.01 39.67 8.07
CA LEU A 566 0.39 39.74 7.64
C LEU A 566 0.54 39.10 6.25
N VAL A 567 -0.06 39.71 5.23
CA VAL A 567 -0.27 39.12 3.90
C VAL A 567 1.03 38.91 3.15
N GLU A 568 1.98 39.85 3.22
CA GLU A 568 3.29 39.71 2.55
C GLU A 568 4.12 38.60 3.21
N GLN A 569 4.14 38.56 4.54
CA GLN A 569 4.80 37.48 5.26
C GLN A 569 4.15 36.12 4.96
N ALA A 570 2.82 36.05 4.86
CA ALA A 570 2.10 34.85 4.48
C ALA A 570 2.56 34.34 3.11
N ARG A 571 2.60 35.23 2.11
CA ARG A 571 3.05 34.91 0.77
C ARG A 571 4.50 34.40 0.77
N ALA A 572 5.40 35.09 1.48
CA ALA A 572 6.80 34.68 1.60
C ALA A 572 6.95 33.26 2.18
N ARG A 573 6.10 32.87 3.16
CA ARG A 573 6.12 31.50 3.72
C ARG A 573 5.60 30.44 2.73
N LEU A 574 4.56 30.78 1.97
CA LEU A 574 4.03 29.89 0.93
C LEU A 574 5.03 29.71 -0.22
N ASP A 575 5.68 30.80 -0.65
CA ASP A 575 6.73 30.75 -1.67
C ASP A 575 7.92 29.89 -1.20
N ALA A 576 8.31 29.99 0.08
CA ALA A 576 9.34 29.16 0.68
C ALA A 576 8.91 27.67 0.71
N ALA A 577 7.65 27.37 1.04
CA ALA A 577 7.10 26.00 0.99
C ALA A 577 7.16 25.43 -0.42
N GLN A 578 6.74 26.21 -1.43
CA GLN A 578 6.82 25.84 -2.84
C GLN A 578 8.26 25.60 -3.32
N ALA A 579 9.19 26.48 -2.91
CA ALA A 579 10.61 26.36 -3.26
C ALA A 579 11.21 25.08 -2.63
N ARG A 580 10.96 24.84 -1.35
CA ARG A 580 11.40 23.61 -0.64
C ARG A 580 10.82 22.35 -1.28
N ALA A 581 9.53 22.34 -1.59
CA ALA A 581 8.87 21.20 -2.21
C ALA A 581 9.45 20.88 -3.60
N ARG A 582 9.77 21.91 -4.41
CA ARG A 582 10.46 21.74 -5.69
C ARG A 582 11.87 21.21 -5.53
N GLN A 583 12.62 21.71 -4.54
CA GLN A 583 13.98 21.25 -4.24
C GLN A 583 14.02 19.77 -3.83
N LEU A 584 13.02 19.33 -3.07
CA LEU A 584 12.90 17.92 -2.63
C LEU A 584 12.52 16.99 -3.79
N GLY A 585 11.84 17.48 -4.82
CA GLY A 585 11.34 16.65 -5.92
C GLY A 585 10.23 15.66 -5.53
N GLN A 586 9.75 15.71 -4.28
CA GLN A 586 8.75 14.77 -3.76
C GLN A 586 7.33 15.18 -4.21
N PRO A 587 6.60 14.33 -4.94
CA PRO A 587 5.26 14.66 -5.45
C PRO A 587 4.27 15.00 -4.34
N PHE A 588 4.30 14.27 -3.22
CA PHE A 588 3.42 14.52 -2.09
C PHE A 588 3.70 15.88 -1.42
N ALA A 589 4.98 16.25 -1.22
CA ALA A 589 5.36 17.55 -0.69
C ALA A 589 4.91 18.68 -1.63
N ARG A 590 5.05 18.51 -2.95
CA ARG A 590 4.53 19.45 -3.95
C ARG A 590 3.02 19.62 -3.85
N MET A 591 2.29 18.52 -3.75
CA MET A 591 0.82 18.54 -3.58
C MET A 591 0.41 19.32 -2.33
N VAL A 592 1.09 19.10 -1.20
CA VAL A 592 0.82 19.82 0.07
C VAL A 592 1.09 21.32 -0.08
N ALA A 593 2.20 21.72 -0.72
CA ALA A 593 2.53 23.13 -0.95
C ALA A 593 1.48 23.79 -1.84
N ILE A 594 1.01 23.13 -2.90
CA ILE A 594 -0.04 23.64 -3.79
C ILE A 594 -1.37 23.75 -3.03
N TRP A 595 -1.69 22.77 -2.18
CA TRP A 595 -2.89 22.79 -1.36
C TRP A 595 -2.92 24.01 -0.42
N CYS A 596 -1.80 24.32 0.24
CA CYS A 596 -1.70 25.49 1.12
C CYS A 596 -1.83 26.80 0.33
N ASP A 597 -1.21 26.90 -0.84
CA ASP A 597 -1.31 28.07 -1.71
C ASP A 597 -2.74 28.27 -2.23
N ALA A 598 -3.39 27.18 -2.66
CA ALA A 598 -4.79 27.21 -3.10
C ALA A 598 -5.72 27.66 -1.98
N LEU A 599 -5.56 27.16 -0.75
CA LEU A 599 -6.36 27.58 0.38
C LEU A 599 -6.15 29.07 0.74
N PHE A 600 -4.93 29.55 0.64
CA PHE A 600 -4.62 30.97 0.81
C PHE A 600 -5.32 31.83 -0.26
N GLU A 601 -5.30 31.45 -1.52
CA GLU A 601 -5.96 32.15 -2.63
C GLU A 601 -7.49 32.11 -2.51
N VAL A 602 -8.07 31.02 -1.97
CA VAL A 602 -9.49 30.94 -1.60
C VAL A 602 -9.83 32.03 -0.57
N ARG A 603 -8.98 32.19 0.46
CA ARG A 603 -9.17 33.23 1.50
C ARG A 603 -9.05 34.66 0.96
N LEU A 604 -8.26 34.86 -0.08
CA LEU A 604 -8.15 36.14 -0.81
C LEU A 604 -9.30 36.36 -1.80
N GLY A 605 -10.05 35.32 -2.16
CA GLY A 605 -11.14 35.39 -3.14
C GLY A 605 -10.68 35.32 -4.59
N ASN A 606 -9.47 34.81 -4.87
CA ASN A 606 -8.87 34.78 -6.20
C ASN A 606 -9.24 33.48 -6.95
N ALA A 607 -10.42 33.45 -7.56
CA ALA A 607 -10.97 32.24 -8.19
C ALA A 607 -10.13 31.71 -9.38
N GLU A 608 -9.59 32.62 -10.21
CA GLU A 608 -8.78 32.21 -11.36
C GLU A 608 -7.49 31.53 -10.93
N ARG A 609 -6.82 32.03 -9.89
CA ARG A 609 -5.60 31.41 -9.35
C ARG A 609 -5.88 30.08 -8.68
N VAL A 610 -7.00 29.96 -7.93
CA VAL A 610 -7.44 28.69 -7.33
C VAL A 610 -7.72 27.64 -8.41
N ALA A 611 -8.36 28.02 -9.52
CA ALA A 611 -8.60 27.12 -10.65
C ALA A 611 -7.28 26.59 -11.22
N ALA A 612 -6.31 27.46 -11.45
CA ALA A 612 -5.00 27.09 -11.98
C ALA A 612 -4.23 26.15 -11.03
N LEU A 613 -4.26 26.43 -9.71
CA LEU A 613 -3.65 25.58 -8.70
C LEU A 613 -4.35 24.22 -8.56
N ALA A 614 -5.67 24.19 -8.69
CA ALA A 614 -6.44 22.93 -8.69
C ALA A 614 -6.08 22.06 -9.92
N ASP A 615 -5.91 22.66 -11.09
CA ASP A 615 -5.49 21.94 -12.30
C ASP A 615 -4.04 21.43 -12.18
N GLU A 616 -3.12 22.24 -11.62
CA GLU A 616 -1.74 21.81 -11.33
C GLU A 616 -1.72 20.64 -10.34
N MET A 617 -2.51 20.73 -9.27
CA MET A 617 -2.62 19.66 -8.26
C MET A 617 -3.24 18.40 -8.87
N GLN A 618 -4.28 18.53 -9.73
CA GLN A 618 -4.90 17.40 -10.42
C GLN A 618 -3.88 16.67 -11.31
N ALA A 619 -3.04 17.40 -12.06
CA ALA A 619 -1.99 16.81 -12.88
C ALA A 619 -1.02 15.97 -12.03
N LEU A 620 -0.59 16.47 -10.86
CA LEU A 620 0.24 15.71 -9.93
C LEU A 620 -0.48 14.47 -9.36
N VAL A 621 -1.74 14.63 -8.98
CA VAL A 621 -2.57 13.53 -8.45
C VAL A 621 -2.71 12.41 -9.48
N ASP A 622 -2.90 12.75 -10.75
CA ASP A 622 -3.06 11.77 -11.83
C ASP A 622 -1.71 11.13 -12.22
N GLU A 623 -0.64 11.94 -12.28
CA GLU A 623 0.69 11.45 -12.61
C GLU A 623 1.24 10.48 -11.55
N PHE A 624 1.08 10.83 -10.25
CA PHE A 624 1.68 10.10 -9.14
C PHE A 624 0.68 9.26 -8.33
N ALA A 625 -0.59 9.17 -8.75
CA ALA A 625 -1.69 8.45 -8.09
C ALA A 625 -1.86 8.82 -6.60
N LEU A 626 -1.81 10.12 -6.29
CA LEU A 626 -1.92 10.62 -4.92
C LEU A 626 -3.39 10.63 -4.46
N ALA A 627 -3.88 9.52 -3.93
CA ALA A 627 -5.28 9.36 -3.56
C ALA A 627 -5.79 10.45 -2.59
N GLN A 628 -4.94 10.90 -1.68
CA GLN A 628 -5.27 11.91 -0.66
C GLN A 628 -5.57 13.31 -1.26
N GLY A 629 -5.07 13.59 -2.47
CA GLY A 629 -5.29 14.87 -3.14
C GLY A 629 -6.59 14.98 -3.94
N ARG A 630 -7.24 13.86 -4.26
CA ARG A 630 -8.40 13.83 -5.19
C ARG A 630 -9.57 14.69 -4.74
N SER A 631 -9.96 14.57 -3.49
CA SER A 631 -11.06 15.36 -2.95
C SER A 631 -10.73 16.86 -2.93
N ALA A 632 -9.48 17.21 -2.58
CA ALA A 632 -9.02 18.58 -2.55
C ALA A 632 -9.08 19.23 -3.96
N CYS A 633 -8.60 18.55 -5.00
CA CYS A 633 -8.72 19.03 -6.38
C CYS A 633 -10.17 19.34 -6.75
N ARG A 634 -11.11 18.48 -6.37
CA ARG A 634 -12.54 18.64 -6.68
C ARG A 634 -13.16 19.84 -5.99
N TRP A 635 -12.91 20.01 -4.68
CA TRP A 635 -13.55 21.12 -3.98
C TRP A 635 -12.91 22.47 -4.30
N PHE A 636 -11.57 22.57 -4.50
CA PHE A 636 -10.93 23.78 -4.98
C PHE A 636 -11.46 24.19 -6.36
N ARG A 637 -11.51 23.22 -7.29
CA ARG A 637 -12.04 23.49 -8.62
C ARG A 637 -13.53 23.86 -8.55
N GLY A 638 -14.32 23.19 -7.72
CA GLY A 638 -15.73 23.52 -7.50
C GLY A 638 -15.92 24.94 -6.97
N TRP A 639 -15.13 25.35 -5.97
CA TRP A 639 -15.21 26.69 -5.43
C TRP A 639 -14.86 27.76 -6.50
N ALA A 640 -13.80 27.53 -7.27
CA ALA A 640 -13.40 28.42 -8.34
C ALA A 640 -14.48 28.54 -9.43
N ASP A 641 -15.01 27.40 -9.91
CA ASP A 641 -16.08 27.37 -10.92
C ASP A 641 -17.33 28.12 -10.47
N ALA A 642 -17.73 28.02 -9.19
CA ALA A 642 -18.87 28.73 -8.64
C ALA A 642 -18.69 30.26 -8.79
N ARG A 643 -17.52 30.75 -8.44
CA ARG A 643 -17.19 32.19 -8.51
C ARG A 643 -16.93 32.70 -9.93
N MET A 644 -16.57 31.80 -10.85
CA MET A 644 -16.42 32.09 -12.28
C MET A 644 -17.74 31.93 -13.07
N GLY A 645 -18.89 31.81 -12.40
CA GLY A 645 -20.21 31.80 -13.02
C GLY A 645 -20.76 30.41 -13.39
N GLN A 646 -20.24 29.33 -12.83
CA GLN A 646 -20.70 27.96 -13.04
C GLN A 646 -21.18 27.27 -11.72
N PRO A 647 -22.10 27.87 -10.98
CA PRO A 647 -22.39 27.44 -9.60
C PRO A 647 -23.06 26.07 -9.47
N LEU A 648 -23.91 25.66 -10.42
CA LEU A 648 -24.71 24.42 -10.32
C LEU A 648 -23.82 23.15 -10.35
N GLY A 649 -22.86 23.11 -11.27
CA GLY A 649 -21.88 22.01 -11.33
C GLY A 649 -20.89 22.01 -10.15
N ALA A 650 -20.58 23.20 -9.68
CA ALA A 650 -19.68 23.48 -8.56
C ALA A 650 -20.16 22.86 -7.24
N HIS A 651 -21.40 23.12 -6.85
CA HIS A 651 -22.01 22.54 -5.64
C HIS A 651 -21.87 21.02 -5.60
N ARG A 652 -22.24 20.33 -6.70
CA ARG A 652 -22.15 18.88 -6.78
C ARG A 652 -20.70 18.38 -6.58
N ARG A 653 -19.71 19.02 -7.21
CA ARG A 653 -18.29 18.65 -7.05
C ARG A 653 -17.81 18.81 -5.61
N ILE A 654 -18.16 19.92 -4.95
CA ILE A 654 -17.78 20.17 -3.56
C ILE A 654 -18.44 19.12 -2.64
N ARG A 655 -19.70 18.79 -2.90
CA ARG A 655 -20.44 17.79 -2.13
C ARG A 655 -19.85 16.38 -2.28
N GLU A 656 -19.54 15.97 -3.51
CA GLU A 656 -18.86 14.70 -3.79
C GLU A 656 -17.49 14.61 -3.10
N ALA A 657 -16.74 15.72 -3.08
CA ALA A 657 -15.44 15.77 -2.37
C ALA A 657 -15.63 15.62 -0.84
N TYR A 658 -16.63 16.28 -0.26
CA TYR A 658 -16.98 16.14 1.14
C TYR A 658 -17.36 14.69 1.49
N GLU A 659 -18.21 14.05 0.68
CA GLU A 659 -18.64 12.67 0.89
C GLU A 659 -17.49 11.67 0.74
N GLU A 660 -16.53 11.94 -0.13
CA GLU A 660 -15.30 11.16 -0.24
C GLU A 660 -14.46 11.29 1.02
N ASN A 661 -14.28 12.50 1.55
CA ASN A 661 -13.58 12.74 2.81
C ASN A 661 -14.24 12.01 3.98
N MET A 662 -15.57 12.06 4.09
CA MET A 662 -16.33 11.35 5.13
C MET A 662 -16.09 9.84 5.08
N ARG A 663 -16.09 9.25 3.88
CA ARG A 663 -15.81 7.81 3.69
C ARG A 663 -14.39 7.44 4.11
N LEU A 664 -13.43 8.34 3.92
CA LEU A 664 -12.04 8.15 4.32
C LEU A 664 -11.78 8.51 5.81
N GLY A 665 -12.79 8.95 6.55
CA GLY A 665 -12.64 9.40 7.94
C GLY A 665 -11.90 10.74 8.08
N MET A 666 -11.83 11.54 7.00
CA MET A 666 -11.27 12.89 6.98
C MET A 666 -12.37 13.90 7.31
N LEU A 667 -12.59 14.13 8.59
CA LEU A 667 -13.68 14.98 9.08
C LEU A 667 -13.25 16.44 9.31
N ALA A 668 -11.95 16.67 9.54
CA ALA A 668 -11.39 17.99 9.79
C ALA A 668 -11.62 18.97 8.62
N GLY A 669 -12.10 20.16 8.92
CA GLY A 669 -12.45 21.17 7.90
C GLY A 669 -13.78 20.89 7.19
N GLY A 670 -14.59 19.97 7.71
CA GLY A 670 -15.89 19.64 7.13
C GLY A 670 -16.85 20.81 7.09
N SER A 671 -16.88 21.63 8.12
CA SER A 671 -17.69 22.84 8.20
C SER A 671 -17.35 23.86 7.12
N GLU A 672 -16.07 24.02 6.81
CA GLU A 672 -15.57 24.90 5.75
C GLU A 672 -15.96 24.39 4.37
N THR A 673 -15.75 23.10 4.09
CA THR A 673 -16.08 22.49 2.80
C THR A 673 -17.58 22.61 2.50
N LEU A 674 -18.43 22.37 3.48
CA LEU A 674 -19.89 22.55 3.34
C LEU A 674 -20.29 24.02 3.24
N GLY A 675 -19.55 24.93 3.87
CA GLY A 675 -19.71 26.37 3.69
C GLY A 675 -19.49 26.79 2.25
N TYR A 676 -18.47 26.25 1.57
CA TYR A 676 -18.25 26.49 0.13
C TYR A 676 -19.36 25.88 -0.73
N ALA A 677 -19.91 24.72 -0.33
CA ALA A 677 -21.06 24.14 -1.02
C ALA A 677 -22.32 25.04 -0.89
N ALA A 678 -22.56 25.63 0.31
CA ALA A 678 -23.64 26.60 0.53
C ALA A 678 -23.44 27.88 -0.30
N GLU A 679 -22.21 28.38 -0.37
CA GLU A 679 -21.83 29.54 -1.20
C GLU A 679 -22.09 29.29 -2.69
N ALA A 680 -21.78 28.11 -3.19
CA ALA A 680 -22.04 27.74 -4.59
C ALA A 680 -23.53 27.75 -4.92
N LEU A 681 -24.41 27.26 -4.02
CA LEU A 681 -25.86 27.32 -4.17
C LEU A 681 -26.37 28.76 -4.10
N LEU A 682 -25.83 29.56 -3.17
CA LEU A 682 -26.13 30.99 -3.03
C LEU A 682 -25.83 31.73 -4.34
N LEU A 683 -24.66 31.53 -4.93
CA LEU A 683 -24.26 32.12 -6.21
C LEU A 683 -25.14 31.65 -7.39
N GLY A 684 -25.70 30.46 -7.28
CA GLY A 684 -26.68 29.89 -8.22
C GLY A 684 -28.10 30.38 -8.03
N GLY A 685 -28.38 31.18 -6.99
CA GLY A 685 -29.71 31.70 -6.68
C GLY A 685 -30.63 30.69 -5.95
N ASP A 686 -30.12 29.55 -5.53
CA ASP A 686 -30.85 28.57 -4.72
C ASP A 686 -30.71 28.89 -3.23
N TRP A 687 -31.52 29.83 -2.74
CA TRP A 687 -31.50 30.29 -1.36
C TRP A 687 -31.92 29.22 -0.33
N ASP A 688 -32.80 28.30 -0.72
CA ASP A 688 -33.30 27.26 0.16
C ASP A 688 -32.28 26.12 0.28
N GLY A 689 -31.73 25.69 -0.80
CA GLY A 689 -30.60 24.73 -0.81
C GLY A 689 -29.40 25.29 -0.06
N ALA A 690 -29.01 26.55 -0.30
CA ALA A 690 -27.91 27.22 0.40
C ALA A 690 -28.17 27.27 1.92
N HIS A 691 -29.40 27.58 2.36
CA HIS A 691 -29.75 27.59 3.77
C HIS A 691 -29.61 26.20 4.41
N GLN A 692 -30.16 25.18 3.77
CA GLN A 692 -30.08 23.80 4.26
C GLN A 692 -28.62 23.36 4.39
N GLN A 693 -27.81 23.64 3.38
CA GLN A 693 -26.38 23.27 3.37
C GLN A 693 -25.59 24.02 4.46
N LEU A 694 -25.92 25.31 4.69
CA LEU A 694 -25.31 26.11 5.74
C LEU A 694 -25.66 25.57 7.13
N GLN A 695 -26.92 25.14 7.37
CA GLN A 695 -27.29 24.55 8.67
C GLN A 695 -26.48 23.28 8.95
N GLU A 696 -26.22 22.43 7.94
CA GLU A 696 -25.34 21.25 8.06
C GLU A 696 -23.92 21.70 8.44
N ALA A 697 -23.37 22.71 7.76
CA ALA A 697 -22.04 23.25 8.06
C ALA A 697 -21.92 23.78 9.50
N LEU A 698 -22.92 24.55 9.95
CA LEU A 698 -22.98 25.10 11.33
C LEU A 698 -23.10 23.98 12.38
N GLN A 699 -23.87 22.95 12.09
CA GLN A 699 -24.00 21.80 12.99
C GLN A 699 -22.65 21.08 13.15
N ILE A 700 -21.91 20.87 12.06
CA ILE A 700 -20.58 20.25 12.10
C ILE A 700 -19.62 21.15 12.87
N ALA A 701 -19.57 22.45 12.58
CA ALA A 701 -18.74 23.41 13.31
C ALA A 701 -18.96 23.31 14.83
N ASN A 702 -20.21 23.23 15.25
CA ASN A 702 -20.57 23.14 16.67
C ASN A 702 -20.19 21.77 17.28
N THR A 703 -20.45 20.66 16.58
CA THR A 703 -20.18 19.31 17.11
C THR A 703 -18.71 19.00 17.20
N GLN A 704 -17.93 19.47 16.23
CA GLN A 704 -16.47 19.23 16.16
C GLN A 704 -15.65 20.33 16.86
N GLY A 705 -16.27 21.47 17.19
CA GLY A 705 -15.58 22.62 17.79
C GLY A 705 -14.73 23.40 16.78
N GLU A 706 -15.06 23.33 15.50
CA GLU A 706 -14.39 24.10 14.43
C GLU A 706 -14.90 25.53 14.43
N ARG A 707 -14.01 26.50 14.60
CA ARG A 707 -14.35 27.91 14.65
C ARG A 707 -13.75 28.76 13.56
N VAL A 708 -12.65 28.28 12.96
CA VAL A 708 -11.87 29.05 11.98
C VAL A 708 -12.73 29.64 10.85
N TYR A 709 -13.75 28.93 10.42
CA TYR A 709 -14.62 29.33 9.30
C TYR A 709 -15.97 29.90 9.73
N LEU A 710 -16.28 29.98 11.05
CA LEU A 710 -17.54 30.52 11.53
C LEU A 710 -17.85 31.94 11.06
N PRO A 711 -16.91 32.90 11.03
CA PRO A 711 -17.21 34.24 10.50
C PRO A 711 -17.73 34.19 9.06
N GLN A 712 -17.18 33.37 8.19
CA GLN A 712 -17.63 33.21 6.80
C GLN A 712 -19.00 32.53 6.72
N LEU A 713 -19.27 31.51 7.56
CA LEU A 713 -20.58 30.86 7.61
C LEU A 713 -21.65 31.88 8.00
N PHE A 714 -21.38 32.81 8.94
CA PHE A 714 -22.30 33.88 9.30
C PHE A 714 -22.48 34.91 8.19
N LEU A 715 -21.43 35.18 7.39
CA LEU A 715 -21.55 36.05 6.20
C LEU A 715 -22.39 35.38 5.10
N ILE A 716 -22.27 34.08 4.90
CA ILE A 716 -23.13 33.30 3.99
C ILE A 716 -24.58 33.35 4.48
N GLU A 717 -24.83 33.22 5.81
CA GLU A 717 -26.14 33.34 6.41
C GLU A 717 -26.75 34.71 6.14
N ALA A 718 -25.96 35.77 6.32
CA ALA A 718 -26.38 37.14 6.01
C ALA A 718 -26.77 37.31 4.55
N ALA A 719 -25.98 36.78 3.62
CA ALA A 719 -26.27 36.86 2.20
C ALA A 719 -27.55 36.08 1.83
N ILE A 720 -27.79 34.91 2.39
CA ILE A 720 -29.03 34.14 2.21
C ILE A 720 -30.24 34.94 2.75
N ALA A 721 -30.13 35.51 3.96
CA ALA A 721 -31.20 36.31 4.56
C ALA A 721 -31.50 37.54 3.71
N ARG A 722 -30.52 38.22 3.16
CA ARG A 722 -30.72 39.36 2.24
C ARG A 722 -31.42 38.91 0.95
N GLY A 723 -31.01 37.84 0.34
CA GLY A 723 -31.66 37.30 -0.85
C GLY A 723 -33.15 36.97 -0.63
N ARG A 724 -33.52 36.64 0.59
CA ARG A 724 -34.91 36.43 1.02
C ARG A 724 -35.63 37.71 1.47
N GLY A 725 -34.98 38.88 1.39
CA GLY A 725 -35.54 40.15 1.84
C GLY A 725 -35.58 40.33 3.36
N GLN A 726 -34.85 39.54 4.13
CA GLN A 726 -34.87 39.52 5.60
C GLN A 726 -33.74 40.39 6.17
N CYS A 727 -33.90 41.70 6.18
CA CYS A 727 -32.84 42.67 6.55
C CYS A 727 -32.37 42.52 8.02
N SER A 728 -33.28 42.29 8.98
CA SER A 728 -32.90 42.16 10.38
C SER A 728 -32.11 40.89 10.70
N PRO A 729 -32.47 39.69 10.24
CA PRO A 729 -31.64 38.51 10.35
C PRO A 729 -30.28 38.65 9.67
N ALA A 730 -30.24 39.30 8.51
CA ALA A 730 -28.97 39.54 7.79
C ALA A 730 -28.00 40.38 8.60
N LEU A 731 -28.47 41.50 9.17
CA LEU A 731 -27.69 42.37 10.06
C LEU A 731 -27.17 41.59 11.29
N ALA A 732 -28.04 40.82 11.95
CA ALA A 732 -27.66 40.03 13.11
C ALA A 732 -26.58 38.98 12.78
N ALA A 733 -26.66 38.40 11.59
CA ALA A 733 -25.64 37.44 11.14
C ALA A 733 -24.26 38.10 10.88
N VAL A 734 -24.21 39.27 10.23
CA VAL A 734 -22.96 40.04 10.06
C VAL A 734 -22.39 40.46 11.41
N GLN A 735 -23.20 40.92 12.34
CA GLN A 735 -22.76 41.29 13.70
C GLN A 735 -22.14 40.08 14.42
N ARG A 736 -22.71 38.88 14.26
CA ARG A 736 -22.11 37.65 14.78
C ARG A 736 -20.77 37.36 14.11
N ALA A 737 -20.66 37.57 12.80
CA ALA A 737 -19.40 37.40 12.07
C ALA A 737 -18.30 38.31 12.62
N VAL A 738 -18.60 39.59 12.86
CA VAL A 738 -17.68 40.58 13.47
C VAL A 738 -17.29 40.14 14.88
N ALA A 739 -18.26 39.76 15.72
CA ALA A 739 -17.99 39.29 17.08
C ALA A 739 -17.11 38.04 17.12
N GLU A 740 -17.36 37.08 16.24
CA GLU A 740 -16.58 35.87 16.16
C GLU A 740 -15.15 36.14 15.64
N ALA A 741 -14.97 36.97 14.63
CA ALA A 741 -13.67 37.37 14.12
C ALA A 741 -12.80 38.06 15.17
N ARG A 742 -13.45 38.92 16.02
CA ARG A 742 -12.80 39.55 17.20
C ARG A 742 -12.41 38.50 18.25
N ALA A 743 -13.30 37.56 18.55
CA ALA A 743 -13.03 36.48 19.49
C ALA A 743 -11.87 35.59 19.05
N GLN A 744 -11.70 35.41 17.75
CA GLN A 744 -10.59 34.72 17.15
C GLN A 744 -9.30 35.54 17.09
N GLU A 745 -9.34 36.80 17.43
CA GLU A 745 -8.24 37.76 17.25
C GLU A 745 -7.71 37.79 15.81
N SER A 746 -8.63 37.69 14.84
CA SER A 746 -8.31 37.66 13.41
C SER A 746 -8.64 39.01 12.75
N PRO A 747 -7.69 39.95 12.64
CA PRO A 747 -7.94 41.24 12.03
C PRO A 747 -8.32 41.17 10.55
N TRP A 748 -7.85 40.12 9.84
CA TRP A 748 -8.24 39.87 8.46
C TRP A 748 -9.73 39.56 8.35
N LEU A 749 -10.24 38.62 9.16
CA LEU A 749 -11.66 38.24 9.15
C LEU A 749 -12.56 39.35 9.70
N GLU A 750 -12.07 40.08 10.69
CA GLU A 750 -12.78 41.25 11.21
C GLU A 750 -12.96 42.32 10.15
N MET A 751 -11.90 42.62 9.39
CA MET A 751 -11.98 43.59 8.28
C MET A 751 -12.99 43.15 7.22
N ILE A 752 -13.01 41.86 6.83
CA ILE A 752 -13.96 41.32 5.85
C ILE A 752 -15.40 41.45 6.37
N ALA A 753 -15.65 41.11 7.64
CA ALA A 753 -16.98 41.19 8.23
C ALA A 753 -17.49 42.65 8.40
N LEU A 754 -16.60 43.58 8.77
CA LEU A 754 -16.95 45.01 8.85
C LEU A 754 -17.17 45.60 7.45
N LEU A 755 -16.44 45.18 6.44
CA LEU A 755 -16.65 45.57 5.04
C LEU A 755 -18.09 45.22 4.62
N GLU A 756 -18.50 43.99 4.85
CA GLU A 756 -19.84 43.49 4.53
C GLU A 756 -20.94 44.29 5.27
N LEU A 757 -20.65 44.71 6.51
CA LEU A 757 -21.56 45.57 7.29
C LEU A 757 -21.68 46.96 6.64
N CYS A 758 -20.55 47.52 6.17
CA CYS A 758 -20.50 48.85 5.56
C CYS A 758 -21.14 48.87 4.15
N GLU A 759 -20.95 47.83 3.35
CA GLU A 759 -21.52 47.73 1.99
C GLU A 759 -23.04 47.77 1.96
N HIS A 760 -23.70 47.47 3.07
CA HIS A 760 -25.16 47.42 3.17
C HIS A 760 -25.79 48.59 3.96
N ASP A 761 -25.12 49.73 4.07
CA ASP A 761 -25.59 50.98 4.71
C ASP A 761 -26.17 50.80 6.14
N ARG A 762 -25.64 49.84 6.87
CA ARG A 762 -26.05 49.52 8.25
C ARG A 762 -24.96 49.74 9.29
N ALA A 763 -23.75 50.14 8.83
CA ALA A 763 -22.64 50.42 9.70
C ALA A 763 -22.89 51.66 10.58
N THR A 764 -22.54 51.56 11.84
CA THR A 764 -22.51 52.70 12.78
C THR A 764 -21.21 53.48 12.60
N HIS A 765 -21.17 54.68 13.18
CA HIS A 765 -19.91 55.45 13.22
C HIS A 765 -18.76 54.68 13.92
N GLU A 766 -19.11 53.85 14.90
CA GLU A 766 -18.17 52.99 15.61
C GLU A 766 -17.62 51.90 14.69
N ASP A 767 -18.43 51.27 13.83
CA ASP A 767 -18.00 50.25 12.88
C ASP A 767 -17.06 50.84 11.82
N LEU A 768 -17.39 52.02 11.30
CA LEU A 768 -16.51 52.75 10.38
C LEU A 768 -15.17 53.14 11.02
N SER A 769 -15.20 53.56 12.28
CA SER A 769 -13.99 53.87 13.03
C SER A 769 -13.14 52.61 13.29
N ALA A 770 -13.80 51.49 13.58
CA ALA A 770 -13.12 50.20 13.74
C ALA A 770 -12.49 49.71 12.42
N LEU A 771 -13.21 49.84 11.29
CA LEU A 771 -12.68 49.53 9.97
C LEU A 771 -11.47 50.42 9.62
N ALA A 772 -11.52 51.73 9.90
CA ALA A 772 -10.42 52.64 9.69
C ALA A 772 -9.17 52.23 10.50
N ALA A 773 -9.36 51.94 11.80
CA ALA A 773 -8.30 51.49 12.68
C ALA A 773 -7.66 50.16 12.21
N LEU A 774 -8.45 49.24 11.63
CA LEU A 774 -7.93 47.99 11.03
C LEU A 774 -7.13 48.26 9.77
N VAL A 775 -7.62 49.10 8.86
CA VAL A 775 -6.90 49.46 7.63
C VAL A 775 -5.52 50.06 7.95
N ASP A 776 -5.43 50.93 8.99
CA ASP A 776 -4.16 51.48 9.41
C ASP A 776 -3.22 50.44 10.07
N ARG A 777 -3.75 49.36 10.66
CA ARG A 777 -2.99 48.29 11.30
C ARG A 777 -2.57 47.16 10.33
N LEU A 778 -3.09 47.15 9.11
CA LEU A 778 -2.88 46.08 8.12
C LEU A 778 -2.13 46.56 6.86
N PRO A 779 -0.95 47.18 6.97
CA PRO A 779 -0.23 47.76 5.82
C PRO A 779 0.15 46.69 4.77
N GLU A 780 0.39 45.45 5.18
CA GLU A 780 0.71 44.34 4.28
C GLU A 780 -0.47 43.88 3.42
N ALA A 781 -1.71 44.27 3.75
CA ALA A 781 -2.89 43.91 3.00
C ALA A 781 -3.20 44.82 1.81
N ILE A 782 -2.38 45.87 1.55
CA ILE A 782 -2.61 46.93 0.56
C ILE A 782 -2.91 46.40 -0.85
N GLY A 783 -2.31 45.31 -1.29
CA GLY A 783 -2.53 44.72 -2.61
C GLY A 783 -3.78 43.89 -2.76
N THR A 784 -4.56 43.65 -1.67
CA THR A 784 -5.72 42.78 -1.71
C THR A 784 -7.01 43.51 -2.10
N THR A 785 -7.92 42.78 -2.74
CA THR A 785 -9.25 43.31 -3.12
C THR A 785 -10.03 43.82 -1.92
N ALA A 786 -10.03 43.09 -0.79
CA ALA A 786 -10.70 43.47 0.43
C ALA A 786 -10.18 44.78 1.01
N PHE A 787 -8.85 44.95 1.07
CA PHE A 787 -8.24 46.17 1.56
C PHE A 787 -8.53 47.36 0.64
N THR A 788 -8.50 47.18 -0.68
CA THR A 788 -8.81 48.20 -1.67
C THR A 788 -10.25 48.69 -1.52
N LYS A 789 -11.20 47.77 -1.32
CA LYS A 789 -12.60 48.10 -1.05
C LYS A 789 -12.76 48.87 0.29
N ALA A 790 -12.09 48.40 1.34
CA ALA A 790 -12.13 49.07 2.66
C ALA A 790 -11.65 50.55 2.56
N ARG A 791 -10.55 50.79 1.88
CA ARG A 791 -10.03 52.16 1.65
C ARG A 791 -10.97 53.02 0.80
N ALA A 792 -11.58 52.46 -0.24
CA ALA A 792 -12.53 53.19 -1.09
C ALA A 792 -13.77 53.63 -0.28
N MET A 793 -14.30 52.78 0.60
CA MET A 793 -15.41 53.10 1.52
C MET A 793 -15.06 54.23 2.49
N LEU A 794 -13.90 54.14 3.11
CA LEU A 794 -13.43 55.20 4.03
C LEU A 794 -13.13 56.53 3.35
N GLY A 795 -12.65 56.50 2.11
CA GLY A 795 -12.34 57.70 1.30
C GLY A 795 -13.59 58.37 0.72
N GLY A 796 -14.72 57.67 0.64
CA GLY A 796 -16.01 58.24 0.15
C GLY A 796 -16.85 58.95 1.23
N THR A 797 -16.54 58.72 2.49
CA THR A 797 -17.16 59.41 3.61
C THR A 797 -16.40 60.73 3.86
N LYS A 798 -16.85 61.84 3.24
CA LYS A 798 -16.43 63.18 3.67
C LYS A 798 -16.83 63.36 5.13
N PRO A 799 -15.91 63.83 6.04
CA PRO A 799 -16.28 64.17 7.37
C PRO A 799 -17.24 65.41 7.27
N THR A 800 -18.47 65.22 7.69
CA THR A 800 -19.36 66.35 7.96
C THR A 800 -19.14 66.85 9.37
#